data_888683035414b7bb17b5c98ef9943963
#
_entry.id   888683035414b7bb17b5c98ef9943963
#
_cell.length_a   1.000
_cell.length_b   1.000
_cell.length_c   1.000
_cell.angle_alpha   90.00
_cell.angle_beta   90.00
_cell.angle_gamma   90.00
#
_symmetry.space_group_name_H-M   'P 1'
#
loop_
_entity.id
_entity.type
_entity.pdbx_description
1 polymer ?
#
loop_
_entity_poly.entity_id
_entity_poly.type
_entity_poly.pdbx_seq_one_letter_code
_entity_poly.pdbx_strand_id
1 'polypeptide(L)'
;LKNSFEKYGQFSDDNLEFIINRPDTPVPWVNYISNGDYSGLVSNSGGGYSFYKNPKDNRITRWRYNGLPADRPGRYLLLRDKDSGEYWSATWQPVPDKCDSYECRHGLYYSKITTIYRGIRTSVLFFVPENDDLEIWHYTIKNESEKKIELDLFTFQELCLGHALVDLINQPNDQHFNEVTFHPEQQILTATKRYWVKYNQATVKQANEDWDKLVYFASSFPVKSWDGSKRGFIGKWRSESNPIAVENGLCSNSNITSGDAIAALHSSIELEPGEQKEFSIFMGIVQKDKGYNAVIPVVEKYRDLKNVEESFQRIKSNWRNYLSSVHVQTPDPSMNRMLNVWNQYQTSVTFRFSRDASYHHGGLLFGRGYRDSCQDIMGPVMAKPEWVKARILEMCQYQFKAGKTYHCYYPGTGGGEQTGHSDTPLWLPLAIMTYLKETGDVSFIKVKVPYADAPEEDILHHLYAAIDYTLANLTPRKLAKFGPGDWNDTLDYMGRGGKGESVWVSMFLAYILKDTVDLCRYIGHLEKTDFYIKKYNEVKTAINTHCWDGNWYIRGTNDQGEIVGSDQNDEGKIFLNTQSWAVISGVADGERASLCMQSVRELMDTPKGPKILHPAYTKVDNNIGLATRCVPGKKENGAVFNHPVSWAILAECLLGHGDRAFEIYQKALPMNPVVDIDRYEVEPYVYAEYVTSPDHSTEGQASHSWLTGSSTWMLRDGIDYILGVQPTYFGLKIDPCIPKEWTSYNISRKFQGIIYNILVTSVAKVNKGNVTITVEGTPIDGDIIRIADPKLSKLLSEKSSVNVTVELT
;
A
#
# COMPACT_ATOMS: atom_id res chain seq x y z
N LEU A 1 20.32 -12.55 -18.81
CA LEU A 1 20.05 -13.31 -17.56
C LEU A 1 18.54 -13.55 -17.48
N LYS A 2 18.10 -14.81 -17.34
CA LYS A 2 16.70 -15.11 -17.00
C LYS A 2 16.44 -14.56 -15.59
N ASN A 3 15.32 -13.88 -15.40
CA ASN A 3 14.90 -13.43 -14.09
C ASN A 3 14.60 -14.65 -13.20
N SER A 4 15.10 -14.68 -11.98
CA SER A 4 14.92 -15.84 -11.07
C SER A 4 13.46 -16.07 -10.71
N PHE A 5 12.61 -15.02 -10.71
CA PHE A 5 11.18 -15.14 -10.44
C PHE A 5 10.43 -15.96 -11.50
N GLU A 6 10.97 -16.12 -12.72
CA GLU A 6 10.39 -16.96 -13.78
C GLU A 6 10.30 -18.43 -13.36
N LYS A 7 10.99 -18.82 -12.29
CA LYS A 7 10.85 -20.14 -11.63
C LYS A 7 9.41 -20.37 -11.14
N TYR A 8 8.74 -19.32 -10.69
CA TYR A 8 7.42 -19.37 -10.08
C TYR A 8 6.32 -18.75 -10.94
N GLY A 9 6.67 -17.82 -11.84
CA GLY A 9 5.66 -17.13 -12.64
C GLY A 9 6.24 -16.11 -13.60
N GLN A 10 5.33 -15.43 -14.30
CA GLN A 10 5.68 -14.41 -15.29
C GLN A 10 4.58 -13.35 -15.38
N PHE A 11 4.91 -12.20 -15.93
CA PHE A 11 3.90 -11.21 -16.28
C PHE A 11 3.14 -11.65 -17.55
N SER A 12 1.85 -11.29 -17.63
CA SER A 12 1.07 -11.43 -18.86
C SER A 12 1.62 -10.52 -19.96
N ASP A 13 1.27 -10.79 -21.23
CA ASP A 13 1.75 -10.01 -22.38
C ASP A 13 1.34 -8.53 -22.30
N ASP A 14 0.16 -8.23 -21.73
CA ASP A 14 -0.32 -6.87 -21.49
C ASP A 14 0.17 -6.28 -20.15
N ASN A 15 0.96 -7.00 -19.38
CA ASN A 15 1.47 -6.69 -18.05
C ASN A 15 0.40 -6.42 -16.96
N LEU A 16 -0.88 -6.69 -17.22
CA LEU A 16 -1.97 -6.45 -16.26
C LEU A 16 -2.15 -7.57 -15.24
N GLU A 17 -1.49 -8.72 -15.44
CA GLU A 17 -1.51 -9.85 -14.52
C GLU A 17 -0.09 -10.35 -14.23
N PHE A 18 0.12 -10.88 -13.02
CA PHE A 18 1.24 -11.75 -12.71
C PHE A 18 0.71 -13.18 -12.63
N ILE A 19 1.27 -14.06 -13.48
CA ILE A 19 0.83 -15.45 -13.64
C ILE A 19 1.78 -16.34 -12.86
N ILE A 20 1.28 -16.95 -11.79
CA ILE A 20 2.01 -17.90 -10.94
C ILE A 20 1.70 -19.29 -11.48
N ASN A 21 2.74 -20.04 -11.88
CA ASN A 21 2.61 -21.33 -12.55
C ASN A 21 2.82 -22.55 -11.64
N ARG A 22 3.07 -22.31 -10.33
CA ARG A 22 3.22 -23.35 -9.31
C ARG A 22 2.80 -22.82 -7.93
N PRO A 23 2.10 -23.62 -7.12
CA PRO A 23 1.49 -23.14 -5.88
C PRO A 23 2.47 -22.93 -4.73
N ASP A 24 3.61 -23.60 -4.73
CA ASP A 24 4.62 -23.62 -3.67
C ASP A 24 5.63 -22.46 -3.79
N THR A 25 5.11 -21.22 -3.89
CA THR A 25 5.94 -20.02 -3.80
C THR A 25 6.67 -19.96 -2.45
N PRO A 26 7.81 -19.25 -2.32
CA PRO A 26 8.61 -19.24 -1.08
C PRO A 26 7.81 -18.83 0.17
N VAL A 27 6.88 -17.87 0.01
CA VAL A 27 5.84 -17.50 0.96
C VAL A 27 4.53 -17.34 0.18
N PRO A 28 3.35 -17.28 0.83
CA PRO A 28 2.11 -16.97 0.12
C PRO A 28 2.20 -15.61 -0.58
N TRP A 29 2.08 -15.60 -1.90
CA TRP A 29 2.01 -14.38 -2.69
C TRP A 29 0.58 -13.90 -2.79
N VAL A 30 0.35 -12.67 -2.41
CA VAL A 30 -1.00 -12.15 -2.22
C VAL A 30 -1.38 -11.08 -3.24
N ASN A 31 -2.68 -10.88 -3.37
CA ASN A 31 -3.29 -9.78 -4.07
C ASN A 31 -4.47 -9.22 -3.25
N TYR A 32 -4.89 -8.01 -3.56
CA TYR A 32 -6.02 -7.36 -2.92
C TYR A 32 -7.26 -7.40 -3.81
N ILE A 33 -8.43 -7.47 -3.18
CA ILE A 33 -9.74 -7.27 -3.79
C ILE A 33 -10.48 -6.21 -2.97
N SER A 34 -11.04 -5.17 -3.60
CA SER A 34 -11.67 -4.08 -2.85
C SER A 34 -12.49 -3.15 -3.73
N ASN A 35 -13.58 -2.63 -3.18
CA ASN A 35 -14.30 -1.45 -3.69
C ASN A 35 -14.06 -0.20 -2.84
N GLY A 36 -13.26 -0.30 -1.78
CA GLY A 36 -12.99 0.76 -0.81
C GLY A 36 -13.64 0.50 0.54
N ASP A 37 -14.84 0.00 0.58
CA ASP A 37 -15.59 -0.36 1.81
C ASP A 37 -15.44 -1.85 2.13
N TYR A 38 -15.83 -2.74 1.22
CA TYR A 38 -15.54 -4.17 1.33
C TYR A 38 -14.16 -4.47 0.77
N SER A 39 -13.34 -5.19 1.51
CA SER A 39 -11.96 -5.47 1.15
C SER A 39 -11.50 -6.85 1.59
N GLY A 40 -10.58 -7.44 0.84
CA GLY A 40 -9.94 -8.69 1.18
C GLY A 40 -8.56 -8.85 0.57
N LEU A 41 -7.80 -9.78 1.16
CA LEU A 41 -6.55 -10.30 0.62
C LEU A 41 -6.79 -11.71 0.14
N VAL A 42 -6.22 -12.07 -1.00
CA VAL A 42 -6.29 -13.40 -1.59
C VAL A 42 -4.88 -13.85 -1.94
N SER A 43 -4.44 -14.96 -1.37
CA SER A 43 -3.15 -15.57 -1.72
C SER A 43 -3.27 -16.46 -2.96
N ASN A 44 -2.12 -16.84 -3.49
CA ASN A 44 -2.04 -17.81 -4.58
C ASN A 44 -2.62 -19.21 -4.23
N SER A 45 -2.89 -19.50 -2.96
CA SER A 45 -3.52 -20.76 -2.53
C SER A 45 -4.99 -20.61 -2.13
N GLY A 46 -5.58 -19.40 -2.26
CA GLY A 46 -6.94 -19.08 -1.83
C GLY A 46 -7.04 -18.64 -0.36
N GLY A 47 -5.91 -18.52 0.34
CA GLY A 47 -5.83 -18.00 1.70
C GLY A 47 -6.14 -16.50 1.80
N GLY A 48 -6.02 -15.96 3.00
CA GLY A 48 -6.27 -14.55 3.29
C GLY A 48 -7.55 -14.29 4.07
N TYR A 49 -7.96 -13.02 4.11
CA TYR A 49 -9.11 -12.60 4.92
C TYR A 49 -9.87 -11.43 4.29
N SER A 50 -11.10 -11.24 4.75
CA SER A 50 -11.99 -10.15 4.33
C SER A 50 -12.47 -9.34 5.51
N PHE A 51 -12.74 -8.05 5.25
CA PHE A 51 -13.21 -7.08 6.25
C PHE A 51 -14.03 -5.96 5.61
N TYR A 52 -14.75 -5.22 6.45
CA TYR A 52 -15.55 -4.07 6.04
C TYR A 52 -15.01 -2.78 6.69
N LYS A 53 -14.49 -1.85 5.88
CA LYS A 53 -13.92 -0.55 6.27
C LYS A 53 -12.74 -0.64 7.24
N ASN A 54 -12.89 -1.34 8.36
CA ASN A 54 -11.89 -1.46 9.40
C ASN A 54 -11.56 -2.94 9.65
N PRO A 55 -10.33 -3.40 9.35
CA PRO A 55 -9.95 -4.81 9.45
C PRO A 55 -9.84 -5.31 10.89
N LYS A 56 -9.71 -4.41 11.88
CA LYS A 56 -9.64 -4.74 13.29
C LYS A 56 -11.03 -4.98 13.88
N ASP A 57 -11.98 -4.06 13.63
CA ASP A 57 -13.28 -4.04 14.30
C ASP A 57 -14.37 -4.75 13.48
N ASN A 58 -14.25 -4.80 12.15
CA ASN A 58 -15.22 -5.40 11.24
C ASN A 58 -14.59 -6.51 10.37
N ARG A 59 -13.83 -7.40 11.00
CA ARG A 59 -13.29 -8.61 10.36
C ARG A 59 -14.43 -9.59 10.05
N ILE A 60 -14.55 -9.96 8.78
CA ILE A 60 -15.58 -10.92 8.32
C ILE A 60 -15.04 -12.33 8.47
N THR A 61 -13.90 -12.62 7.87
CA THR A 61 -13.32 -13.96 7.84
C THR A 61 -12.11 -14.06 8.76
N ARG A 62 -11.89 -15.25 9.29
CA ARG A 62 -10.78 -15.54 10.19
C ARG A 62 -9.47 -15.70 9.41
N TRP A 63 -8.41 -15.18 9.96
CA TRP A 63 -7.03 -15.40 9.55
C TRP A 63 -6.12 -15.45 10.77
N ARG A 64 -5.08 -16.28 10.71
CA ARG A 64 -4.16 -16.52 11.81
C ARG A 64 -2.72 -16.50 11.31
N TYR A 65 -1.83 -15.79 11.99
CA TYR A 65 -0.39 -15.87 11.73
C TYR A 65 0.19 -17.27 11.92
N ASN A 66 -0.32 -18.00 12.89
CA ASN A 66 0.10 -19.38 13.13
C ASN A 66 -0.45 -20.37 12.08
N GLY A 67 -1.28 -19.94 11.15
CA GLY A 67 -1.67 -20.69 9.96
C GLY A 67 -0.59 -20.72 8.88
N LEU A 68 0.41 -19.84 8.97
CA LEU A 68 1.59 -19.89 8.10
C LEU A 68 2.61 -20.94 8.61
N PRO A 69 3.37 -21.57 7.74
CA PRO A 69 3.44 -21.41 6.27
C PRO A 69 2.36 -22.15 5.47
N ALA A 70 1.43 -22.84 6.10
CA ALA A 70 0.38 -23.60 5.40
C ALA A 70 -0.68 -22.72 4.72
N ASP A 71 -0.74 -21.44 5.04
CA ASP A 71 -1.67 -20.44 4.49
C ASP A 71 -3.14 -20.81 4.70
N ARG A 72 -3.52 -21.08 5.94
CA ARG A 72 -4.86 -21.48 6.35
C ARG A 72 -5.38 -20.59 7.49
N PRO A 73 -6.72 -20.41 7.61
CA PRO A 73 -7.77 -20.84 6.69
C PRO A 73 -7.87 -19.95 5.44
N GLY A 74 -8.66 -20.40 4.46
CA GLY A 74 -8.87 -19.72 3.19
C GLY A 74 -10.28 -19.86 2.65
N ARG A 75 -10.50 -19.40 1.41
CA ARG A 75 -11.73 -19.50 0.64
C ARG A 75 -11.72 -20.81 -0.12
N TYR A 76 -12.36 -21.83 0.41
CA TYR A 76 -12.24 -23.17 -0.16
C TYR A 76 -13.52 -23.64 -0.84
N LEU A 77 -13.34 -24.34 -1.97
CA LEU A 77 -14.29 -25.24 -2.57
C LEU A 77 -13.65 -26.62 -2.66
N LEU A 78 -14.24 -27.61 -2.01
CA LEU A 78 -13.90 -29.01 -2.11
C LEU A 78 -14.84 -29.69 -3.09
N LEU A 79 -14.28 -30.38 -4.09
CA LEU A 79 -15.01 -31.18 -5.05
C LEU A 79 -14.85 -32.63 -4.64
N ARG A 80 -15.95 -33.36 -4.57
CA ARG A 80 -16.00 -34.79 -4.24
C ARG A 80 -16.65 -35.56 -5.39
N ASP A 81 -15.92 -36.52 -5.94
CA ASP A 81 -16.44 -37.48 -6.90
C ASP A 81 -17.42 -38.43 -6.14
N LYS A 82 -18.66 -38.48 -6.56
CA LYS A 82 -19.70 -39.28 -5.88
C LYS A 82 -19.49 -40.77 -6.00
N ASP A 83 -18.90 -41.22 -7.12
CA ASP A 83 -18.68 -42.63 -7.37
C ASP A 83 -17.56 -43.19 -6.54
N SER A 84 -16.42 -42.52 -6.53
CA SER A 84 -15.23 -42.98 -5.80
C SER A 84 -15.16 -42.47 -4.35
N GLY A 85 -15.89 -41.42 -4.01
CA GLY A 85 -15.75 -40.73 -2.72
C GLY A 85 -14.46 -39.89 -2.58
N GLU A 86 -13.64 -39.87 -3.61
CA GLU A 86 -12.41 -39.06 -3.61
C GLU A 86 -12.73 -37.58 -3.73
N TYR A 87 -11.98 -36.73 -3.01
CA TYR A 87 -12.18 -35.27 -3.06
C TYR A 87 -10.86 -34.53 -3.17
N TRP A 88 -10.91 -33.30 -3.69
CA TRP A 88 -9.80 -32.39 -3.90
C TRP A 88 -10.21 -30.92 -3.78
N SER A 89 -9.26 -30.01 -3.82
CA SER A 89 -9.51 -28.55 -3.70
C SER A 89 -9.52 -27.85 -5.05
N ALA A 90 -10.38 -26.85 -5.21
CA ALA A 90 -10.37 -25.94 -6.36
C ALA A 90 -9.17 -24.96 -6.37
N THR A 91 -8.53 -24.72 -5.21
CA THR A 91 -7.51 -23.68 -5.00
C THR A 91 -6.15 -24.21 -4.55
N TRP A 92 -5.85 -25.50 -4.73
CA TRP A 92 -4.71 -26.24 -4.21
C TRP A 92 -4.80 -26.50 -2.70
N GLN A 93 -4.82 -25.51 -1.83
CA GLN A 93 -5.19 -25.70 -0.41
C GLN A 93 -6.72 -25.92 -0.30
N PRO A 94 -7.22 -26.70 0.69
CA PRO A 94 -6.48 -27.34 1.79
C PRO A 94 -6.03 -28.77 1.50
N VAL A 95 -6.16 -29.30 0.27
CA VAL A 95 -5.77 -30.67 -0.14
C VAL A 95 -4.68 -30.62 -1.23
N PRO A 96 -3.44 -30.25 -0.90
CA PRO A 96 -2.42 -29.84 -1.87
C PRO A 96 -1.90 -31.02 -2.74
N ASP A 97 -2.01 -32.26 -2.26
CA ASP A 97 -1.46 -33.43 -2.96
C ASP A 97 -2.30 -33.88 -4.17
N LYS A 98 -3.46 -33.25 -4.39
CA LYS A 98 -4.41 -33.61 -5.45
C LYS A 98 -4.56 -32.49 -6.48
N CYS A 99 -3.50 -32.28 -7.27
CA CYS A 99 -3.45 -31.24 -8.28
C CYS A 99 -2.46 -31.64 -9.39
N ASP A 100 -2.98 -31.92 -10.59
CA ASP A 100 -2.18 -32.30 -11.77
C ASP A 100 -1.61 -31.06 -12.49
N SER A 101 -2.33 -29.93 -12.42
CA SER A 101 -1.93 -28.66 -13.02
C SER A 101 -2.46 -27.49 -12.22
N TYR A 102 -1.68 -26.42 -12.17
CA TYR A 102 -2.01 -25.24 -11.39
C TYR A 102 -1.59 -23.95 -12.12
N GLU A 103 -2.42 -22.94 -12.05
CA GLU A 103 -2.12 -21.56 -12.44
C GLU A 103 -2.88 -20.59 -11.51
N CYS A 104 -2.19 -19.55 -11.04
CA CYS A 104 -2.84 -18.41 -10.40
C CYS A 104 -2.50 -17.13 -11.14
N ARG A 105 -3.50 -16.26 -11.37
CA ARG A 105 -3.35 -14.95 -11.97
C ARG A 105 -3.76 -13.90 -10.97
N HIS A 106 -2.81 -13.11 -10.50
CA HIS A 106 -3.06 -11.89 -9.75
C HIS A 106 -3.17 -10.71 -10.70
N GLY A 107 -4.37 -10.16 -10.83
CA GLY A 107 -4.63 -8.96 -11.63
C GLY A 107 -4.97 -7.74 -10.76
N LEU A 108 -5.50 -6.70 -11.38
CA LEU A 108 -5.78 -5.43 -10.68
C LEU A 108 -7.12 -5.54 -9.93
N TYR A 109 -7.05 -5.78 -8.62
CA TYR A 109 -8.18 -6.07 -7.71
C TYR A 109 -8.98 -7.33 -8.03
N TYR A 110 -8.36 -8.30 -8.63
CA TYR A 110 -8.92 -9.64 -8.77
C TYR A 110 -7.82 -10.70 -8.73
N SER A 111 -8.18 -11.93 -8.39
CA SER A 111 -7.31 -13.10 -8.49
C SER A 111 -8.07 -14.26 -9.11
N LYS A 112 -7.43 -14.98 -10.01
CA LYS A 112 -8.01 -16.18 -10.65
C LYS A 112 -7.08 -17.37 -10.42
N ILE A 113 -7.60 -18.43 -9.81
CA ILE A 113 -6.89 -19.69 -9.61
C ILE A 113 -7.53 -20.77 -10.49
N THR A 114 -6.70 -21.48 -11.21
CA THR A 114 -7.13 -22.61 -12.06
C THR A 114 -6.35 -23.86 -11.67
N THR A 115 -7.04 -24.94 -11.40
CA THR A 115 -6.45 -26.25 -11.12
C THR A 115 -7.05 -27.31 -12.03
N ILE A 116 -6.28 -28.37 -12.28
CA ILE A 116 -6.77 -29.58 -12.95
C ILE A 116 -6.45 -30.75 -12.04
N TYR A 117 -7.42 -31.62 -11.82
CA TYR A 117 -7.22 -32.92 -11.18
C TYR A 117 -8.14 -33.96 -11.84
N ARG A 118 -7.54 -35.10 -12.26
CA ARG A 118 -8.27 -36.20 -12.92
C ARG A 118 -9.09 -35.76 -14.13
N GLY A 119 -8.62 -34.81 -14.90
CA GLY A 119 -9.32 -34.24 -16.05
C GLY A 119 -10.48 -33.31 -15.71
N ILE A 120 -10.65 -32.94 -14.46
CA ILE A 120 -11.60 -31.87 -14.06
C ILE A 120 -10.82 -30.58 -13.89
N ARG A 121 -11.09 -29.63 -14.80
CA ARG A 121 -10.58 -28.25 -14.71
C ARG A 121 -11.50 -27.42 -13.87
N THR A 122 -10.98 -26.80 -12.82
CA THR A 122 -11.70 -25.85 -11.98
C THR A 122 -11.01 -24.50 -12.02
N SER A 123 -11.73 -23.44 -12.34
CA SER A 123 -11.24 -22.06 -12.21
C SER A 123 -12.12 -21.31 -11.22
N VAL A 124 -11.52 -20.48 -10.39
CA VAL A 124 -12.22 -19.52 -9.52
C VAL A 124 -11.66 -18.14 -9.72
N LEU A 125 -12.53 -17.16 -9.92
CA LEU A 125 -12.24 -15.75 -10.00
C LEU A 125 -12.76 -15.06 -8.74
N PHE A 126 -11.86 -14.45 -7.96
CA PHE A 126 -12.18 -13.67 -6.76
C PHE A 126 -12.14 -12.18 -7.08
N PHE A 127 -13.19 -11.45 -6.77
CA PHE A 127 -13.25 -10.00 -6.90
C PHE A 127 -14.35 -9.38 -6.03
N VAL A 128 -14.32 -8.05 -5.85
CA VAL A 128 -15.33 -7.25 -5.15
C VAL A 128 -15.99 -6.30 -6.16
N PRO A 129 -17.32 -6.37 -6.38
CA PRO A 129 -18.03 -5.41 -7.22
C PRO A 129 -17.92 -3.98 -6.69
N GLU A 130 -17.96 -2.98 -7.58
CA GLU A 130 -17.76 -1.57 -7.19
C GLU A 130 -18.83 -1.01 -6.26
N ASN A 131 -20.09 -1.41 -6.45
CA ASN A 131 -21.25 -0.75 -5.85
C ASN A 131 -21.94 -1.58 -4.76
N ASP A 132 -21.43 -2.75 -4.43
CA ASP A 132 -22.02 -3.64 -3.43
C ASP A 132 -20.95 -4.21 -2.50
N ASP A 133 -21.28 -4.29 -1.21
CA ASP A 133 -20.37 -4.73 -0.16
C ASP A 133 -20.34 -6.26 -0.03
N LEU A 134 -19.77 -6.92 -1.04
CA LEU A 134 -19.58 -8.36 -1.07
C LEU A 134 -18.34 -8.72 -1.90
N GLU A 135 -17.81 -9.91 -1.65
CA GLU A 135 -16.88 -10.56 -2.59
C GLU A 135 -17.62 -11.66 -3.35
N ILE A 136 -17.23 -11.86 -4.59
CA ILE A 136 -17.73 -12.90 -5.49
C ILE A 136 -16.61 -13.91 -5.76
N TRP A 137 -16.94 -15.20 -5.61
CA TRP A 137 -16.10 -16.31 -6.03
C TRP A 137 -16.81 -16.95 -7.23
N HIS A 138 -16.41 -16.58 -8.44
CA HIS A 138 -17.02 -17.09 -9.67
C HIS A 138 -16.27 -18.31 -10.16
N TYR A 139 -16.93 -19.46 -10.11
CA TYR A 139 -16.40 -20.76 -10.50
C TYR A 139 -16.79 -21.14 -11.91
N THR A 140 -15.84 -21.74 -12.62
CA THR A 140 -16.05 -22.48 -13.86
C THR A 140 -15.48 -23.88 -13.67
N ILE A 141 -16.32 -24.94 -13.81
CA ILE A 141 -15.91 -26.32 -13.72
C ILE A 141 -16.16 -27.00 -15.08
N LYS A 142 -15.10 -27.57 -15.66
CA LYS A 142 -15.15 -28.27 -16.95
C LYS A 142 -14.66 -29.71 -16.82
N ASN A 143 -15.43 -30.63 -17.35
CA ASN A 143 -15.02 -32.04 -17.47
C ASN A 143 -14.22 -32.23 -18.77
N GLU A 144 -12.91 -32.34 -18.65
CA GLU A 144 -11.97 -32.63 -19.75
C GLU A 144 -11.63 -34.12 -19.84
N SER A 145 -12.28 -34.99 -19.03
CA SER A 145 -12.14 -36.43 -19.12
C SER A 145 -13.09 -37.02 -20.16
N GLU A 146 -12.90 -38.29 -20.49
CA GLU A 146 -13.75 -39.04 -21.45
C GLU A 146 -15.01 -39.63 -20.82
N LYS A 147 -15.22 -39.45 -19.53
CA LYS A 147 -16.34 -40.04 -18.77
C LYS A 147 -17.21 -38.97 -18.14
N LYS A 148 -18.52 -39.25 -18.09
CA LYS A 148 -19.43 -38.48 -17.27
C LYS A 148 -19.01 -38.54 -15.81
N ILE A 149 -19.12 -37.42 -15.08
CA ILE A 149 -18.79 -37.33 -13.65
C ILE A 149 -19.91 -36.64 -12.88
N GLU A 150 -20.19 -37.13 -11.68
CA GLU A 150 -21.08 -36.50 -10.71
C GLU A 150 -20.23 -36.01 -9.53
N LEU A 151 -20.32 -34.71 -9.25
CA LEU A 151 -19.55 -34.06 -8.18
C LEU A 151 -20.47 -33.46 -7.10
N ASP A 152 -20.07 -33.68 -5.85
CA ASP A 152 -20.55 -32.86 -4.74
C ASP A 152 -19.58 -31.70 -4.55
N LEU A 153 -20.12 -30.51 -4.31
CA LEU A 153 -19.39 -29.25 -4.15
C LEU A 153 -19.59 -28.71 -2.73
N PHE A 154 -18.51 -28.57 -1.95
CA PHE A 154 -18.57 -28.09 -0.58
C PHE A 154 -17.76 -26.81 -0.46
N THR A 155 -18.44 -25.68 -0.23
CA THR A 155 -17.76 -24.43 0.14
C THR A 155 -17.38 -24.45 1.60
N PHE A 156 -16.31 -23.72 1.95
CA PHE A 156 -15.89 -23.57 3.35
C PHE A 156 -15.22 -22.22 3.56
N GLN A 157 -15.70 -21.49 4.57
CA GLN A 157 -15.08 -20.25 5.06
C GLN A 157 -15.23 -20.14 6.57
N GLU A 158 -14.12 -19.90 7.26
CA GLU A 158 -14.16 -19.57 8.69
C GLU A 158 -14.53 -18.10 8.90
N LEU A 159 -15.42 -17.84 9.86
CA LEU A 159 -15.90 -16.51 10.18
C LEU A 159 -15.29 -15.99 11.49
N CYS A 160 -14.91 -14.72 11.49
CA CYS A 160 -14.41 -13.97 12.66
C CYS A 160 -15.55 -13.18 13.32
N LEU A 161 -16.36 -12.49 12.52
CA LEU A 161 -17.53 -11.72 12.95
C LEU A 161 -17.22 -10.60 13.94
N GLY A 162 -16.36 -9.67 13.56
CA GLY A 162 -16.11 -8.47 14.34
C GLY A 162 -14.65 -8.25 14.72
N HIS A 163 -14.32 -8.20 16.01
CA HIS A 163 -13.02 -7.76 16.48
C HIS A 163 -11.92 -8.81 16.31
N ALA A 164 -11.03 -8.59 15.35
CA ALA A 164 -9.98 -9.53 14.95
C ALA A 164 -9.02 -9.92 16.09
N LEU A 165 -8.62 -8.98 16.94
CA LEU A 165 -7.73 -9.28 18.07
C LEU A 165 -8.42 -10.11 19.15
N VAL A 166 -9.70 -9.83 19.43
CA VAL A 166 -10.46 -10.62 20.42
C VAL A 166 -10.64 -12.05 19.94
N ASP A 167 -10.96 -12.25 18.66
CA ASP A 167 -11.01 -13.58 18.05
C ASP A 167 -9.64 -14.30 18.11
N LEU A 168 -8.54 -13.58 17.99
CA LEU A 168 -7.20 -14.17 18.07
C LEU A 168 -6.82 -14.61 19.49
N ILE A 169 -7.02 -13.74 20.49
CA ILE A 169 -6.50 -13.95 21.86
C ILE A 169 -7.49 -14.58 22.83
N ASN A 170 -8.79 -14.53 22.53
CA ASN A 170 -9.87 -14.96 23.41
C ASN A 170 -10.95 -15.78 22.68
N GLN A 171 -10.62 -16.45 21.59
CA GLN A 171 -11.56 -17.25 20.80
C GLN A 171 -12.41 -18.22 21.63
N PRO A 172 -11.89 -18.95 22.64
CA PRO A 172 -12.69 -19.87 23.42
C PRO A 172 -13.89 -19.22 24.13
N ASN A 173 -13.79 -17.95 24.47
CA ASN A 173 -14.89 -17.18 25.05
C ASN A 173 -15.71 -16.44 23.97
N ASP A 174 -15.05 -15.82 23.02
CA ASP A 174 -15.64 -15.01 21.94
C ASP A 174 -16.64 -15.80 21.08
N GLN A 175 -16.35 -17.07 20.80
CA GLN A 175 -17.21 -17.97 20.01
C GLN A 175 -18.60 -18.22 20.63
N HIS A 176 -18.79 -18.01 21.95
CA HIS A 176 -20.06 -18.20 22.61
C HIS A 176 -21.16 -17.24 22.12
N PHE A 177 -20.78 -16.16 21.47
CA PHE A 177 -21.69 -15.10 21.03
C PHE A 177 -22.00 -15.15 19.53
N ASN A 178 -21.43 -16.10 18.78
CA ASN A 178 -21.68 -16.24 17.36
C ASN A 178 -23.06 -16.86 17.09
N GLU A 179 -23.72 -16.32 16.09
CA GLU A 179 -24.97 -16.87 15.54
C GLU A 179 -24.82 -17.09 14.04
N VAL A 180 -25.21 -18.28 13.58
CA VAL A 180 -25.28 -18.61 12.15
C VAL A 180 -26.61 -19.27 11.87
N THR A 181 -27.36 -18.76 10.91
CA THR A 181 -28.69 -19.24 10.55
C THR A 181 -28.81 -19.42 9.05
N PHE A 182 -29.25 -20.54 8.58
CA PHE A 182 -29.63 -20.78 7.19
C PHE A 182 -31.12 -20.50 6.97
N HIS A 183 -31.43 -19.78 5.91
CA HIS A 183 -32.77 -19.42 5.48
C HIS A 183 -33.17 -20.27 4.26
N PRO A 184 -33.97 -21.32 4.45
CA PRO A 184 -34.23 -22.32 3.40
C PRO A 184 -34.96 -21.81 2.15
N GLU A 185 -35.83 -20.82 2.31
CA GLU A 185 -36.60 -20.27 1.20
C GLU A 185 -35.75 -19.57 0.15
N GLN A 186 -34.79 -18.74 0.60
CA GLN A 186 -33.87 -18.01 -0.25
C GLN A 186 -32.51 -18.69 -0.38
N GLN A 187 -32.28 -19.78 0.37
CA GLN A 187 -31.02 -20.53 0.41
C GLN A 187 -29.82 -19.63 0.71
N ILE A 188 -29.93 -18.81 1.74
CA ILE A 188 -28.93 -17.87 2.21
C ILE A 188 -28.55 -18.21 3.65
N LEU A 189 -27.29 -18.32 3.95
CA LEU A 189 -26.74 -18.40 5.30
C LEU A 189 -26.41 -16.98 5.79
N THR A 190 -26.84 -16.63 7.01
CA THR A 190 -26.49 -15.37 7.67
C THR A 190 -25.71 -15.62 8.93
N ALA A 191 -24.79 -14.70 9.26
CA ALA A 191 -23.97 -14.78 10.46
C ALA A 191 -23.83 -13.41 11.13
N THR A 192 -23.85 -13.39 12.47
CA THR A 192 -23.67 -12.19 13.29
C THR A 192 -23.12 -12.57 14.67
N LYS A 193 -22.89 -11.58 15.51
CA LYS A 193 -22.43 -11.77 16.88
C LYS A 193 -23.29 -10.97 17.85
N ARG A 194 -23.77 -11.61 18.95
CA ARG A 194 -24.61 -10.99 19.98
C ARG A 194 -23.86 -10.15 21.00
N TYR A 195 -22.55 -10.28 21.03
CA TYR A 195 -21.72 -9.48 21.93
C TYR A 195 -20.46 -9.04 21.19
N TRP A 196 -20.28 -7.73 21.04
CA TRP A 196 -19.15 -7.13 20.39
C TRP A 196 -18.34 -6.29 21.36
N VAL A 197 -17.06 -6.62 21.51
CA VAL A 197 -16.13 -5.86 22.32
C VAL A 197 -15.54 -4.73 21.47
N LYS A 198 -16.08 -3.53 21.62
CA LYS A 198 -15.48 -2.33 21.07
C LYS A 198 -14.32 -1.90 21.96
N TYR A 199 -13.11 -2.23 21.54
CA TYR A 199 -11.91 -1.81 22.26
C TYR A 199 -11.60 -0.35 21.92
N ASN A 200 -11.98 0.57 22.80
CA ASN A 200 -11.52 1.95 22.74
C ASN A 200 -10.39 2.12 23.76
N GLN A 201 -9.17 2.34 23.29
CA GLN A 201 -8.00 2.53 24.16
C GLN A 201 -8.14 3.74 25.10
N ALA A 202 -8.94 4.74 24.73
CA ALA A 202 -9.17 5.93 25.57
C ALA A 202 -10.19 5.70 26.69
N THR A 203 -11.07 4.71 26.55
CA THR A 203 -12.07 4.37 27.55
C THR A 203 -12.24 2.85 27.56
N VAL A 204 -11.71 2.16 28.54
CA VAL A 204 -11.90 0.70 28.76
C VAL A 204 -13.38 0.40 29.09
N LYS A 205 -14.31 0.93 28.33
CA LYS A 205 -15.72 0.58 28.40
C LYS A 205 -15.98 -0.52 27.38
N GLN A 206 -16.17 -1.73 27.88
CA GLN A 206 -16.82 -2.78 27.12
C GLN A 206 -18.23 -2.31 26.79
N ALA A 207 -18.52 -2.09 25.52
CA ALA A 207 -19.90 -1.89 25.11
C ALA A 207 -20.63 -3.23 25.24
N ASN A 208 -21.76 -3.25 25.94
CA ASN A 208 -22.65 -4.39 26.00
C ASN A 208 -23.66 -4.27 24.82
N GLU A 209 -23.13 -4.47 23.62
CA GLU A 209 -23.88 -4.24 22.37
C GLU A 209 -23.69 -5.43 21.44
N ASP A 210 -24.68 -5.68 20.59
CA ASP A 210 -24.52 -6.55 19.45
C ASP A 210 -23.53 -5.97 18.44
N TRP A 211 -22.85 -6.82 17.69
CA TRP A 211 -22.17 -6.37 16.50
C TRP A 211 -23.22 -5.85 15.49
N ASP A 212 -23.04 -4.64 15.02
CA ASP A 212 -24.01 -3.91 14.19
C ASP A 212 -24.04 -4.37 12.72
N LYS A 213 -23.44 -5.50 12.41
CA LYS A 213 -23.35 -6.06 11.06
C LYS A 213 -23.99 -7.44 10.97
N LEU A 214 -24.48 -7.74 9.77
CA LEU A 214 -24.95 -9.05 9.36
C LEU A 214 -24.16 -9.49 8.13
N VAL A 215 -23.40 -10.56 8.26
CA VAL A 215 -22.72 -11.24 7.15
C VAL A 215 -23.67 -12.20 6.50
N TYR A 216 -23.60 -12.36 5.18
CA TYR A 216 -24.34 -13.36 4.45
C TYR A 216 -23.44 -14.16 3.51
N PHE A 217 -23.86 -15.41 3.26
CA PHE A 217 -23.18 -16.34 2.38
C PHE A 217 -24.21 -17.10 1.55
N ALA A 218 -24.05 -17.10 0.23
CA ALA A 218 -25.05 -17.70 -0.68
C ALA A 218 -24.37 -18.24 -1.94
N SER A 219 -25.13 -19.07 -2.67
CA SER A 219 -24.72 -19.64 -3.96
C SER A 219 -25.73 -19.31 -5.05
N SER A 220 -25.27 -19.21 -6.29
CA SER A 220 -26.15 -19.22 -7.46
C SER A 220 -26.65 -20.63 -7.83
N PHE A 221 -26.01 -21.69 -7.29
CA PHE A 221 -26.53 -23.07 -7.41
C PHE A 221 -27.45 -23.44 -6.24
N PRO A 222 -28.40 -24.36 -6.46
CA PRO A 222 -29.24 -24.86 -5.40
C PRO A 222 -28.45 -25.52 -4.27
N VAL A 223 -28.76 -25.17 -3.04
CA VAL A 223 -28.14 -25.71 -1.83
C VAL A 223 -28.88 -26.95 -1.37
N LYS A 224 -28.17 -28.06 -1.21
CA LYS A 224 -28.72 -29.34 -0.71
C LYS A 224 -28.58 -29.48 0.81
N SER A 225 -27.49 -29.03 1.36
CA SER A 225 -27.23 -29.02 2.81
C SER A 225 -26.24 -27.93 3.16
N TRP A 226 -26.11 -27.61 4.44
CA TRP A 226 -25.27 -26.52 4.95
C TRP A 226 -24.66 -26.84 6.32
N ASP A 227 -23.63 -26.09 6.70
CA ASP A 227 -23.15 -26.06 8.07
C ASP A 227 -22.70 -24.63 8.49
N GLY A 228 -23.24 -24.18 9.64
CA GLY A 228 -22.78 -23.00 10.38
C GLY A 228 -21.77 -23.34 11.47
N SER A 229 -21.65 -24.64 11.82
CA SER A 229 -20.75 -25.13 12.86
C SER A 229 -19.47 -25.72 12.29
N LYS A 230 -18.31 -25.17 12.68
CA LYS A 230 -17.02 -25.74 12.31
C LYS A 230 -16.88 -27.19 12.75
N ARG A 231 -17.32 -27.49 13.97
CA ARG A 231 -17.30 -28.86 14.51
C ARG A 231 -18.18 -29.81 13.72
N GLY A 232 -19.34 -29.34 13.24
CA GLY A 232 -20.27 -30.15 12.40
C GLY A 232 -19.60 -30.50 11.06
N PHE A 233 -19.00 -29.52 10.40
CA PHE A 233 -18.39 -29.69 9.09
C PHE A 233 -17.06 -30.45 9.14
N ILE A 234 -16.13 -30.00 9.97
CA ILE A 234 -14.76 -30.55 10.06
C ILE A 234 -14.77 -31.91 10.79
N GLY A 235 -15.48 -32.01 11.90
CA GLY A 235 -15.43 -33.20 12.77
C GLY A 235 -14.34 -33.12 13.84
N LYS A 236 -14.40 -34.09 14.77
CA LYS A 236 -13.42 -34.18 15.87
C LYS A 236 -12.10 -34.76 15.38
N TRP A 237 -10.97 -34.17 15.81
CA TRP A 237 -9.61 -34.60 15.47
C TRP A 237 -9.29 -34.53 13.96
N ARG A 238 -9.94 -33.60 13.24
CA ARG A 238 -9.79 -33.41 11.80
C ARG A 238 -9.40 -31.96 11.47
N SER A 239 -9.12 -31.69 10.23
CA SER A 239 -8.74 -30.37 9.70
C SER A 239 -9.51 -30.05 8.42
N GLU A 240 -9.27 -28.91 7.85
CA GLU A 240 -9.84 -28.47 6.57
C GLU A 240 -9.47 -29.42 5.40
N SER A 241 -8.37 -30.17 5.53
CA SER A 241 -7.92 -31.14 4.50
C SER A 241 -8.68 -32.47 4.55
N ASN A 242 -9.39 -32.78 5.64
CA ASN A 242 -10.16 -34.02 5.79
C ASN A 242 -11.48 -33.83 6.55
N PRO A 243 -12.39 -32.94 6.07
CA PRO A 243 -13.64 -32.66 6.75
C PRO A 243 -14.60 -33.84 6.69
N ILE A 244 -15.27 -34.16 7.81
CA ILE A 244 -16.21 -35.26 7.89
C ILE A 244 -17.43 -35.06 6.95
N ALA A 245 -17.88 -33.81 6.76
CA ALA A 245 -19.00 -33.51 5.86
C ALA A 245 -18.68 -33.90 4.42
N VAL A 246 -17.45 -33.63 3.96
CA VAL A 246 -17.02 -34.00 2.61
C VAL A 246 -16.86 -35.51 2.44
N GLU A 247 -16.30 -36.21 3.41
CA GLU A 247 -16.18 -37.66 3.37
C GLU A 247 -17.58 -38.35 3.33
N ASN A 248 -18.51 -37.80 4.12
CA ASN A 248 -19.90 -38.33 4.16
C ASN A 248 -20.73 -37.93 2.92
N GLY A 249 -20.25 -36.96 2.11
CA GLY A 249 -20.98 -36.42 0.97
C GLY A 249 -22.19 -35.53 1.34
N LEU A 250 -22.25 -35.03 2.59
CA LEU A 250 -23.37 -34.23 3.09
C LEU A 250 -22.96 -33.40 4.30
N CYS A 251 -23.42 -32.14 4.37
CA CYS A 251 -23.38 -31.32 5.57
C CYS A 251 -24.43 -31.76 6.61
N SER A 252 -24.23 -31.36 7.86
CA SER A 252 -25.13 -31.77 8.98
C SER A 252 -26.37 -30.88 9.14
N ASN A 253 -26.53 -29.85 8.30
CA ASN A 253 -27.60 -28.82 8.39
C ASN A 253 -27.59 -28.08 9.74
N SER A 254 -26.38 -27.76 10.22
CA SER A 254 -26.22 -27.09 11.52
C SER A 254 -26.41 -25.58 11.40
N ASN A 255 -27.35 -25.06 12.20
CA ASN A 255 -27.36 -23.65 12.64
C ASN A 255 -26.70 -23.58 14.02
N ILE A 256 -26.11 -22.42 14.38
CA ILE A 256 -25.55 -22.22 15.69
C ILE A 256 -26.03 -20.91 16.33
N THR A 257 -26.17 -20.96 17.64
CA THR A 257 -26.41 -19.79 18.53
C THR A 257 -25.26 -19.60 19.51
N SER A 258 -24.25 -20.46 19.42
CA SER A 258 -22.98 -20.43 20.17
C SER A 258 -22.04 -21.42 19.52
N GLY A 259 -20.77 -21.06 19.35
CA GLY A 259 -19.75 -21.96 18.82
C GLY A 259 -18.88 -21.33 17.75
N ASP A 260 -17.96 -22.12 17.21
CA ASP A 260 -17.03 -21.69 16.16
C ASP A 260 -17.74 -21.62 14.81
N ALA A 261 -17.92 -20.38 14.34
CA ALA A 261 -18.74 -20.06 13.18
C ALA A 261 -18.02 -20.32 11.85
N ILE A 262 -18.70 -20.94 10.92
CA ILE A 262 -18.30 -21.10 9.53
C ILE A 262 -19.46 -20.78 8.60
N ALA A 263 -19.16 -20.63 7.30
CA ALA A 263 -20.12 -20.68 6.23
C ALA A 263 -19.74 -21.82 5.28
N ALA A 264 -20.56 -22.88 5.26
CA ALA A 264 -20.39 -23.99 4.36
C ALA A 264 -21.74 -24.35 3.67
N LEU A 265 -21.72 -24.45 2.35
CA LEU A 265 -22.85 -24.83 1.52
C LEU A 265 -22.46 -26.04 0.68
N HIS A 266 -23.35 -27.01 0.55
CA HIS A 266 -23.21 -28.18 -0.29
C HIS A 266 -24.19 -28.13 -1.46
N SER A 267 -23.70 -28.36 -2.64
CA SER A 267 -24.42 -28.48 -3.90
C SER A 267 -23.91 -29.71 -4.66
N SER A 268 -24.59 -30.13 -5.74
CA SER A 268 -24.09 -31.19 -6.62
C SER A 268 -24.25 -30.78 -8.08
N ILE A 269 -23.32 -31.23 -8.90
CA ILE A 269 -23.36 -31.06 -10.36
C ILE A 269 -23.09 -32.40 -11.05
N GLU A 270 -23.55 -32.48 -12.28
CA GLU A 270 -23.27 -33.55 -13.21
C GLU A 270 -22.67 -32.94 -14.47
N LEU A 271 -21.62 -33.54 -15.00
CA LEU A 271 -20.90 -33.04 -16.17
C LEU A 271 -20.63 -34.17 -17.16
N GLU A 272 -21.16 -34.04 -18.37
CA GLU A 272 -20.80 -34.87 -19.49
C GLU A 272 -19.37 -34.59 -19.97
N PRO A 273 -18.72 -35.49 -20.73
CA PRO A 273 -17.43 -35.21 -21.35
C PRO A 273 -17.44 -33.92 -22.17
N GLY A 274 -16.50 -33.00 -21.87
CA GLY A 274 -16.41 -31.69 -22.49
C GLY A 274 -17.36 -30.60 -21.94
N GLU A 275 -18.34 -30.98 -21.11
CA GLU A 275 -19.32 -30.02 -20.54
C GLU A 275 -18.65 -29.10 -19.52
N GLN A 276 -19.10 -27.85 -19.49
CA GLN A 276 -18.71 -26.79 -18.55
C GLN A 276 -19.93 -26.25 -17.82
N LYS A 277 -19.80 -26.01 -16.52
CA LYS A 277 -20.80 -25.31 -15.71
C LYS A 277 -20.18 -24.18 -14.95
N GLU A 278 -20.96 -23.12 -14.78
CA GLU A 278 -20.56 -21.90 -14.09
C GLU A 278 -21.51 -21.60 -12.94
N PHE A 279 -20.96 -21.12 -11.83
CA PHE A 279 -21.74 -20.66 -10.69
C PHE A 279 -20.90 -19.68 -9.85
N SER A 280 -21.58 -18.97 -8.96
CA SER A 280 -20.91 -18.03 -8.06
C SER A 280 -21.30 -18.25 -6.62
N ILE A 281 -20.36 -18.01 -5.74
CA ILE A 281 -20.55 -17.88 -4.29
C ILE A 281 -20.45 -16.41 -3.95
N PHE A 282 -21.29 -15.94 -3.04
CA PHE A 282 -21.41 -14.57 -2.59
C PHE A 282 -21.18 -14.52 -1.09
N MET A 283 -20.22 -13.72 -0.65
CA MET A 283 -20.03 -13.42 0.76
C MET A 283 -20.05 -11.90 0.94
N GLY A 284 -21.03 -11.40 1.66
CA GLY A 284 -21.20 -9.96 1.82
C GLY A 284 -21.65 -9.58 3.23
N ILE A 285 -21.85 -8.28 3.41
CA ILE A 285 -22.15 -7.67 4.69
C ILE A 285 -23.18 -6.55 4.52
N VAL A 286 -24.11 -6.45 5.47
CA VAL A 286 -25.06 -5.34 5.58
C VAL A 286 -25.12 -4.84 7.02
N GLN A 287 -25.68 -3.65 7.23
CA GLN A 287 -26.00 -3.19 8.58
C GLN A 287 -27.08 -4.07 9.18
N LYS A 288 -26.93 -4.51 10.44
CA LYS A 288 -27.83 -5.43 11.12
C LYS A 288 -29.24 -4.87 11.28
N ASP A 289 -29.37 -3.55 11.46
CA ASP A 289 -30.66 -2.84 11.58
C ASP A 289 -31.49 -2.89 10.28
N LYS A 290 -30.86 -3.01 9.11
CA LYS A 290 -31.54 -3.23 7.82
C LYS A 290 -32.12 -4.65 7.70
N GLY A 291 -31.67 -5.56 8.53
CA GLY A 291 -32.15 -6.93 8.62
C GLY A 291 -31.88 -7.80 7.38
N TYR A 292 -32.38 -9.03 7.46
CA TYR A 292 -32.25 -10.04 6.41
C TYR A 292 -32.83 -9.59 5.04
N ASN A 293 -33.91 -8.80 5.06
CA ASN A 293 -34.54 -8.33 3.83
C ASN A 293 -33.63 -7.47 2.94
N ALA A 294 -32.62 -6.85 3.50
CA ALA A 294 -31.63 -6.09 2.72
C ALA A 294 -30.64 -6.98 1.96
N VAL A 295 -30.49 -8.23 2.39
CA VAL A 295 -29.59 -9.21 1.74
C VAL A 295 -30.20 -9.77 0.46
N ILE A 296 -31.49 -10.05 0.46
CA ILE A 296 -32.20 -10.76 -0.62
C ILE A 296 -31.96 -10.10 -2.00
N PRO A 297 -32.21 -8.78 -2.19
CA PRO A 297 -32.06 -8.18 -3.51
C PRO A 297 -30.61 -8.20 -4.03
N VAL A 298 -29.62 -8.16 -3.15
CA VAL A 298 -28.21 -8.23 -3.55
C VAL A 298 -27.86 -9.64 -4.02
N VAL A 299 -28.28 -10.68 -3.29
CA VAL A 299 -28.05 -12.06 -3.67
C VAL A 299 -28.78 -12.40 -4.98
N GLU A 300 -30.06 -12.02 -5.12
CA GLU A 300 -30.81 -12.27 -6.36
C GLU A 300 -30.18 -11.57 -7.57
N LYS A 301 -29.66 -10.36 -7.41
CA LYS A 301 -28.94 -9.65 -8.47
C LYS A 301 -27.78 -10.48 -9.03
N TYR A 302 -26.96 -11.08 -8.16
CA TYR A 302 -25.75 -11.80 -8.57
C TYR A 302 -25.97 -13.30 -8.86
N ARG A 303 -27.15 -13.84 -8.54
CA ARG A 303 -27.57 -15.16 -9.05
C ARG A 303 -27.69 -15.19 -10.57
N ASP A 304 -28.01 -14.06 -11.20
CA ASP A 304 -27.84 -13.88 -12.63
C ASP A 304 -26.32 -13.63 -12.93
N LEU A 305 -25.67 -14.65 -13.49
CA LEU A 305 -24.24 -14.62 -13.81
C LEU A 305 -23.85 -13.52 -14.80
N LYS A 306 -24.81 -12.98 -15.56
CA LYS A 306 -24.58 -11.82 -16.43
C LYS A 306 -24.18 -10.59 -15.61
N ASN A 307 -24.82 -10.37 -14.45
CA ASN A 307 -24.45 -9.26 -13.55
C ASN A 307 -23.06 -9.46 -12.92
N VAL A 308 -22.66 -10.73 -12.70
CA VAL A 308 -21.29 -11.07 -12.25
C VAL A 308 -20.26 -10.65 -13.30
N GLU A 309 -20.46 -11.09 -14.54
CA GLU A 309 -19.57 -10.78 -15.65
C GLU A 309 -19.51 -9.26 -15.93
N GLU A 310 -20.66 -8.58 -16.01
CA GLU A 310 -20.71 -7.13 -16.20
C GLU A 310 -19.98 -6.36 -15.09
N SER A 311 -20.07 -6.83 -13.83
CA SER A 311 -19.36 -6.23 -12.70
C SER A 311 -17.85 -6.42 -12.82
N PHE A 312 -17.41 -7.60 -13.24
CA PHE A 312 -15.99 -7.86 -13.48
C PHE A 312 -15.43 -7.02 -14.62
N GLN A 313 -16.16 -6.89 -15.74
CA GLN A 313 -15.73 -6.05 -16.87
C GLN A 313 -15.64 -4.58 -16.47
N ARG A 314 -16.50 -4.07 -15.59
CA ARG A 314 -16.38 -2.71 -15.03
C ARG A 314 -15.08 -2.52 -14.27
N ILE A 315 -14.71 -3.45 -13.40
CA ILE A 315 -13.43 -3.38 -12.67
C ILE A 315 -12.25 -3.25 -13.67
N LYS A 316 -12.21 -4.11 -14.68
CA LYS A 316 -11.15 -4.07 -15.71
C LYS A 316 -11.13 -2.75 -16.47
N SER A 317 -12.29 -2.22 -16.82
CA SER A 317 -12.40 -0.93 -17.53
C SER A 317 -11.93 0.23 -16.66
N ASN A 318 -12.32 0.25 -15.39
CA ASN A 318 -11.94 1.32 -14.45
C ASN A 318 -10.45 1.32 -14.15
N TRP A 319 -9.84 0.15 -14.08
CA TRP A 319 -8.39 0.06 -13.93
C TRP A 319 -7.64 0.53 -15.17
N ARG A 320 -8.10 0.18 -16.37
CA ARG A 320 -7.52 0.75 -17.59
C ARG A 320 -7.60 2.28 -17.62
N ASN A 321 -8.73 2.82 -17.18
CA ASN A 321 -8.90 4.27 -17.06
C ASN A 321 -8.00 4.89 -15.99
N TYR A 322 -7.83 4.22 -14.82
CA TYR A 322 -6.90 4.65 -13.78
C TYR A 322 -5.47 4.73 -14.29
N LEU A 323 -4.99 3.67 -14.92
CA LEU A 323 -3.63 3.57 -15.47
C LEU A 323 -3.38 4.55 -16.62
N SER A 324 -4.42 5.05 -17.29
CA SER A 324 -4.26 6.01 -18.40
C SER A 324 -3.86 7.42 -17.94
N SER A 325 -3.78 7.68 -16.64
CA SER A 325 -3.32 8.97 -16.10
C SER A 325 -1.84 9.24 -16.35
N VAL A 326 -1.03 8.18 -16.44
CA VAL A 326 0.38 8.25 -16.82
C VAL A 326 0.77 6.99 -17.58
N HIS A 327 1.50 7.16 -18.66
CA HIS A 327 2.07 6.05 -19.44
C HIS A 327 3.47 6.43 -19.94
N VAL A 328 4.45 5.57 -19.72
CA VAL A 328 5.84 5.81 -20.10
C VAL A 328 6.33 4.75 -21.08
N GLN A 329 7.23 5.17 -21.96
CA GLN A 329 7.97 4.29 -22.84
C GLN A 329 9.43 4.71 -22.82
N THR A 330 10.20 4.02 -22.00
CA THR A 330 11.64 4.22 -21.80
C THR A 330 12.43 3.06 -22.42
N PRO A 331 13.75 3.17 -22.56
CA PRO A 331 14.59 2.04 -22.95
C PRO A 331 14.60 0.87 -21.93
N ASP A 332 14.14 1.07 -20.69
CA ASP A 332 14.09 0.01 -19.67
C ASP A 332 12.70 -0.62 -19.53
N PRO A 333 12.51 -1.89 -19.94
CA PRO A 333 11.21 -2.56 -19.86
C PRO A 333 10.70 -2.78 -18.43
N SER A 334 11.59 -2.91 -17.43
CA SER A 334 11.20 -3.12 -16.05
C SER A 334 10.64 -1.83 -15.44
N MET A 335 11.28 -0.69 -15.70
CA MET A 335 10.74 0.63 -15.34
C MET A 335 9.39 0.87 -16.01
N ASN A 336 9.24 0.57 -17.31
CA ASN A 336 7.97 0.72 -18.03
C ASN A 336 6.86 -0.10 -17.37
N ARG A 337 7.13 -1.35 -16.99
CA ARG A 337 6.18 -2.25 -16.35
C ARG A 337 5.75 -1.72 -14.97
N MET A 338 6.71 -1.26 -14.17
CA MET A 338 6.41 -0.70 -12.85
C MET A 338 5.61 0.59 -12.97
N LEU A 339 6.10 1.57 -13.71
CA LEU A 339 5.45 2.89 -13.80
C LEU A 339 4.10 2.85 -14.52
N ASN A 340 3.91 1.97 -15.51
CA ASN A 340 2.65 1.89 -16.24
C ASN A 340 1.57 1.08 -15.51
N VAL A 341 1.95 0.09 -14.68
CA VAL A 341 0.97 -0.83 -14.07
C VAL A 341 1.21 -1.02 -12.57
N TRP A 342 2.25 -1.76 -12.22
CA TRP A 342 2.34 -2.37 -10.89
C TRP A 342 2.61 -1.37 -9.78
N ASN A 343 3.40 -0.33 -10.03
CA ASN A 343 3.63 0.69 -9.02
C ASN A 343 2.38 1.59 -8.83
N GLN A 344 1.69 1.95 -9.93
CA GLN A 344 0.40 2.66 -9.82
C GLN A 344 -0.63 1.83 -9.04
N TYR A 345 -0.68 0.51 -9.30
CA TYR A 345 -1.57 -0.39 -8.59
C TYR A 345 -1.20 -0.49 -7.11
N GLN A 346 0.07 -0.76 -6.79
CA GLN A 346 0.53 -0.84 -5.41
C GLN A 346 0.26 0.45 -4.63
N THR A 347 0.49 1.63 -5.21
CA THR A 347 0.21 2.90 -4.54
C THR A 347 -1.28 3.09 -4.25
N SER A 348 -2.17 2.63 -5.12
CA SER A 348 -3.61 2.63 -4.88
C SER A 348 -3.99 1.72 -3.70
N VAL A 349 -3.39 0.53 -3.61
CA VAL A 349 -3.57 -0.40 -2.49
C VAL A 349 -3.03 0.21 -1.20
N THR A 350 -1.81 0.73 -1.22
CA THR A 350 -1.19 1.39 -0.07
C THR A 350 -2.02 2.59 0.43
N PHE A 351 -2.52 3.42 -0.48
CA PHE A 351 -3.43 4.52 -0.14
C PHE A 351 -4.70 4.06 0.57
N ARG A 352 -5.31 2.95 0.13
CA ARG A 352 -6.56 2.44 0.72
C ARG A 352 -6.36 1.84 2.10
N PHE A 353 -5.28 1.09 2.29
CA PHE A 353 -5.06 0.28 3.49
C PHE A 353 -4.02 0.85 4.44
N SER A 354 -3.23 1.86 4.02
CA SER A 354 -2.11 2.38 4.79
C SER A 354 -1.20 1.22 5.24
N ARG A 355 -0.83 1.12 6.52
CA ARG A 355 -0.06 -0.02 7.07
C ARG A 355 -0.96 -0.95 7.91
N ASP A 356 -2.27 -0.91 7.70
CA ASP A 356 -3.25 -1.56 8.56
C ASP A 356 -3.51 -3.02 8.15
N ALA A 357 -3.96 -3.27 6.90
CA ALA A 357 -4.47 -4.57 6.47
C ALA A 357 -3.53 -5.28 5.50
N SER A 358 -2.54 -6.01 5.99
CA SER A 358 -1.64 -6.86 5.19
C SER A 358 -1.48 -8.25 5.79
N TYR A 359 -0.72 -9.10 5.10
CA TYR A 359 -0.27 -10.37 5.67
C TYR A 359 0.70 -10.17 6.85
N HIS A 360 1.45 -9.09 6.87
CA HIS A 360 2.44 -8.80 7.89
C HIS A 360 1.85 -8.11 9.12
N HIS A 361 0.94 -7.16 8.93
CA HIS A 361 0.29 -6.45 10.04
C HIS A 361 -1.01 -7.11 10.49
N GLY A 362 -1.68 -7.83 9.61
CA GLY A 362 -2.87 -8.62 9.91
C GLY A 362 -4.10 -7.83 10.36
N GLY A 363 -4.07 -6.50 10.38
CA GLY A 363 -5.19 -5.66 10.76
C GLY A 363 -5.70 -5.89 12.19
N LEU A 364 -4.80 -6.09 13.18
CA LEU A 364 -5.17 -6.50 14.53
C LEU A 364 -5.14 -5.37 15.56
N LEU A 365 -4.10 -4.53 15.52
CA LEU A 365 -3.78 -3.60 16.61
C LEU A 365 -3.72 -2.14 16.15
N PHE A 366 -3.16 -1.91 14.98
CA PHE A 366 -2.83 -0.56 14.55
C PHE A 366 -4.02 0.09 13.86
N GLY A 367 -4.18 1.39 14.09
CA GLY A 367 -4.96 2.27 13.24
C GLY A 367 -4.18 2.60 11.97
N ARG A 368 -4.71 3.51 11.18
CA ARG A 368 -3.97 4.08 10.05
C ARG A 368 -2.90 5.04 10.55
N GLY A 369 -1.67 4.89 10.08
CA GLY A 369 -0.61 5.85 10.35
C GLY A 369 -0.95 7.21 9.73
N TYR A 370 -0.87 8.27 10.52
CA TYR A 370 -1.15 9.63 10.04
C TYR A 370 -0.12 10.07 9.00
N ARG A 371 1.16 9.92 9.33
CA ARG A 371 2.30 10.15 8.43
C ARG A 371 2.15 9.37 7.12
N ASP A 372 1.81 8.08 7.24
CA ASP A 372 1.66 7.19 6.11
C ASP A 372 0.52 7.62 5.20
N SER A 373 -0.65 7.91 5.77
CA SER A 373 -1.82 8.36 5.02
C SER A 373 -1.57 9.68 4.26
N CYS A 374 -0.78 10.59 4.86
CA CYS A 374 -0.40 11.84 4.19
C CYS A 374 0.58 11.65 3.03
N GLN A 375 1.47 10.65 3.10
CA GLN A 375 2.40 10.33 2.01
C GLN A 375 1.73 9.54 0.89
N ASP A 376 0.89 8.58 1.26
CA ASP A 376 0.26 7.66 0.31
C ASP A 376 -0.61 8.39 -0.73
N ILE A 377 -1.04 9.63 -0.47
CA ILE A 377 -1.80 10.45 -1.42
C ILE A 377 -1.02 10.75 -2.70
N MET A 378 0.31 10.79 -2.64
CA MET A 378 1.14 11.15 -3.78
C MET A 378 1.04 10.14 -4.93
N GLY A 379 0.61 8.90 -4.66
CA GLY A 379 0.41 7.88 -5.68
C GLY A 379 -0.85 8.13 -6.52
N PRO A 380 -2.05 8.06 -5.93
CA PRO A 380 -3.31 8.16 -6.69
C PRO A 380 -3.66 9.58 -7.14
N VAL A 381 -2.97 10.63 -6.70
CA VAL A 381 -3.36 12.02 -6.98
C VAL A 381 -3.47 12.34 -8.47
N MET A 382 -2.67 11.70 -9.32
CA MET A 382 -2.70 11.88 -10.78
C MET A 382 -3.96 11.28 -11.42
N ALA A 383 -4.44 10.16 -10.88
CA ALA A 383 -5.54 9.39 -11.45
C ALA A 383 -6.89 9.68 -10.76
N LYS A 384 -6.85 9.91 -9.44
CA LYS A 384 -8.01 10.02 -8.56
C LYS A 384 -7.86 11.16 -7.54
N PRO A 385 -7.75 12.42 -7.98
CA PRO A 385 -7.59 13.57 -7.08
C PRO A 385 -8.77 13.71 -6.08
N GLU A 386 -9.96 13.23 -6.43
CA GLU A 386 -11.12 13.21 -5.54
C GLU A 386 -10.91 12.30 -4.30
N TRP A 387 -10.20 11.18 -4.44
CA TRP A 387 -9.84 10.33 -3.30
C TRP A 387 -8.86 11.05 -2.36
N VAL A 388 -7.89 11.73 -2.96
CA VAL A 388 -6.88 12.49 -2.23
C VAL A 388 -7.51 13.68 -1.49
N LYS A 389 -8.43 14.40 -2.14
CA LYS A 389 -9.20 15.47 -1.53
C LYS A 389 -9.95 14.99 -0.28
N ALA A 390 -10.66 13.87 -0.38
CA ALA A 390 -11.37 13.26 0.74
C ALA A 390 -10.41 12.84 1.88
N ARG A 391 -9.24 12.27 1.55
CA ARG A 391 -8.25 11.88 2.55
C ARG A 391 -7.64 13.08 3.27
N ILE A 392 -7.36 14.19 2.59
CA ILE A 392 -6.84 15.40 3.24
C ILE A 392 -7.90 15.99 4.20
N LEU A 393 -9.18 16.01 3.81
CA LEU A 393 -10.27 16.42 4.69
C LEU A 393 -10.36 15.54 5.94
N GLU A 394 -10.20 14.21 5.77
CA GLU A 394 -10.13 13.26 6.89
C GLU A 394 -8.93 13.56 7.80
N MET A 395 -7.73 13.80 7.24
CA MET A 395 -6.53 14.10 8.03
C MET A 395 -6.65 15.37 8.84
N CYS A 396 -7.28 16.42 8.30
CA CYS A 396 -7.54 17.66 9.04
C CYS A 396 -8.38 17.42 10.29
N GLN A 397 -9.36 16.50 10.27
CA GLN A 397 -10.19 16.14 11.43
C GLN A 397 -9.40 15.45 12.55
N TYR A 398 -8.25 14.86 12.23
CA TYR A 398 -7.35 14.22 13.20
C TYR A 398 -6.16 15.12 13.59
N GLN A 399 -6.18 16.39 13.20
CA GLN A 399 -5.27 17.43 13.68
C GLN A 399 -5.89 18.17 14.86
N PHE A 400 -5.10 18.50 15.86
CA PHE A 400 -5.48 19.38 16.98
C PHE A 400 -5.26 20.85 16.61
N LYS A 401 -6.03 21.75 17.20
CA LYS A 401 -5.92 23.20 16.98
C LYS A 401 -4.51 23.74 17.21
N ALA A 402 -3.77 23.16 18.15
CA ALA A 402 -2.38 23.49 18.40
C ALA A 402 -1.42 23.10 17.25
N GLY A 403 -1.88 22.38 16.23
CA GLY A 403 -1.12 21.94 15.07
C GLY A 403 -0.52 20.54 15.19
N LYS A 404 -0.48 19.93 16.40
CA LYS A 404 -0.11 18.52 16.56
C LYS A 404 -1.14 17.58 15.96
N THR A 405 -0.78 16.31 15.74
CA THR A 405 -1.68 15.29 15.17
C THR A 405 -1.63 14.00 15.99
N TYR A 406 -2.55 13.09 15.73
CA TYR A 406 -2.37 11.71 16.14
C TYR A 406 -1.21 11.08 15.37
N HIS A 407 -0.55 10.10 15.96
CA HIS A 407 0.44 9.26 15.26
C HIS A 407 -0.25 8.19 14.41
N CYS A 408 -1.18 7.46 15.02
CA CYS A 408 -2.13 6.59 14.34
C CYS A 408 -3.56 7.04 14.68
N TYR A 409 -4.49 6.89 13.74
CA TYR A 409 -5.91 7.24 13.92
C TYR A 409 -6.81 6.05 13.54
N TYR A 410 -8.03 6.05 14.06
CA TYR A 410 -9.00 4.97 13.85
C TYR A 410 -10.17 5.44 12.98
N PRO A 411 -10.16 5.15 11.66
CA PRO A 411 -11.25 5.54 10.79
C PRO A 411 -12.59 4.96 11.25
N GLY A 412 -13.64 5.81 11.28
CA GLY A 412 -15.00 5.41 11.62
C GLY A 412 -15.31 5.26 13.12
N THR A 413 -14.32 5.05 13.98
CA THR A 413 -14.50 5.00 15.45
C THR A 413 -14.04 6.27 16.15
N GLY A 414 -13.26 7.10 15.46
CA GLY A 414 -12.69 8.34 15.98
C GLY A 414 -11.52 8.11 16.96
N GLY A 415 -10.78 9.18 17.25
CA GLY A 415 -9.63 9.13 18.14
C GLY A 415 -8.38 8.52 17.50
N GLY A 416 -7.36 8.30 18.31
CA GLY A 416 -6.07 7.79 17.87
C GLY A 416 -5.01 7.84 18.97
N GLU A 417 -3.78 7.53 18.61
CA GLU A 417 -2.62 7.51 19.52
C GLU A 417 -1.88 8.85 19.46
N GLN A 418 -1.73 9.49 20.62
CA GLN A 418 -1.00 10.75 20.78
C GLN A 418 0.42 10.47 21.30
N THR A 419 1.26 9.86 20.47
CA THR A 419 2.63 9.50 20.89
C THR A 419 3.57 10.71 20.92
N GLY A 420 3.29 11.76 20.13
CA GLY A 420 4.13 12.95 20.08
C GLY A 420 5.36 12.84 19.17
N HIS A 421 5.34 11.95 18.17
CA HIS A 421 6.37 11.88 17.13
C HIS A 421 6.54 13.23 16.44
N SER A 422 7.77 13.68 16.29
CA SER A 422 8.08 15.07 15.92
C SER A 422 7.88 15.40 14.45
N ASP A 423 7.92 14.40 13.57
CA ASP A 423 7.70 14.55 12.13
C ASP A 423 6.24 14.58 11.72
N THR A 424 5.36 13.94 12.51
CA THR A 424 3.98 13.66 12.11
C THR A 424 3.19 14.89 11.66
N PRO A 425 3.26 16.06 12.33
CA PRO A 425 2.54 17.26 11.90
C PRO A 425 2.91 17.76 10.51
N LEU A 426 4.18 17.62 10.10
CA LEU A 426 4.71 18.18 8.86
C LEU A 426 4.23 17.45 7.59
N TRP A 427 3.69 16.25 7.72
CA TRP A 427 3.20 15.48 6.59
C TRP A 427 1.87 16.02 6.02
N LEU A 428 1.03 16.65 6.86
CA LEU A 428 -0.21 17.27 6.38
C LEU A 428 0.05 18.44 5.41
N PRO A 429 0.95 19.40 5.70
CA PRO A 429 1.39 20.39 4.71
C PRO A 429 1.88 19.77 3.40
N LEU A 430 2.70 18.73 3.44
CA LEU A 430 3.16 18.02 2.24
C LEU A 430 1.99 17.50 1.40
N ALA A 431 1.01 16.86 2.05
CA ALA A 431 -0.18 16.32 1.38
C ALA A 431 -1.01 17.42 0.70
N ILE A 432 -1.29 18.51 1.41
CA ILE A 432 -2.05 19.64 0.88
C ILE A 432 -1.33 20.27 -0.31
N MET A 433 -0.04 20.54 -0.18
CA MET A 433 0.76 21.15 -1.24
C MET A 433 0.89 20.25 -2.48
N THR A 434 1.02 18.92 -2.28
CA THR A 434 1.03 17.97 -3.38
C THR A 434 -0.28 17.98 -4.17
N TYR A 435 -1.42 17.99 -3.46
CA TYR A 435 -2.74 18.09 -4.10
C TYR A 435 -2.89 19.39 -4.91
N LEU A 436 -2.51 20.52 -4.33
CA LEU A 436 -2.61 21.83 -4.97
C LEU A 436 -1.75 21.91 -6.25
N LYS A 437 -0.52 21.40 -6.22
CA LYS A 437 0.37 21.37 -7.39
C LYS A 437 -0.22 20.52 -8.52
N GLU A 438 -0.73 19.35 -8.19
CA GLU A 438 -1.26 18.41 -9.18
C GLU A 438 -2.57 18.90 -9.82
N THR A 439 -3.46 19.50 -9.02
CA THR A 439 -4.81 19.82 -9.48
C THR A 439 -5.01 21.29 -9.88
N GLY A 440 -4.21 22.20 -9.32
CA GLY A 440 -4.45 23.63 -9.44
C GLY A 440 -5.71 24.13 -8.70
N ASP A 441 -6.37 23.28 -7.88
CA ASP A 441 -7.60 23.62 -7.13
C ASP A 441 -7.29 24.53 -5.94
N VAL A 442 -7.00 25.81 -6.20
CA VAL A 442 -6.72 26.80 -5.15
C VAL A 442 -7.94 27.02 -4.25
N SER A 443 -9.15 26.76 -4.74
CA SER A 443 -10.37 26.92 -3.94
C SER A 443 -10.39 25.96 -2.74
N PHE A 444 -9.68 24.85 -2.81
CA PHE A 444 -9.59 23.85 -1.76
C PHE A 444 -9.04 24.39 -0.44
N ILE A 445 -8.08 25.35 -0.48
CA ILE A 445 -7.53 25.93 0.76
C ILE A 445 -8.55 26.67 1.61
N LYS A 446 -9.71 27.05 1.05
CA LYS A 446 -10.79 27.76 1.74
C LYS A 446 -11.87 26.84 2.32
N VAL A 447 -11.78 25.54 2.05
CA VAL A 447 -12.70 24.53 2.61
C VAL A 447 -12.48 24.45 4.12
N LYS A 448 -13.57 24.53 4.87
CA LYS A 448 -13.53 24.48 6.34
C LYS A 448 -13.66 23.06 6.84
N VAL A 449 -12.83 22.71 7.82
CA VAL A 449 -12.79 21.38 8.45
C VAL A 449 -12.60 21.56 9.95
N PRO A 450 -13.33 20.80 10.80
CA PRO A 450 -13.12 20.85 12.24
C PRO A 450 -11.77 20.22 12.62
N TYR A 451 -11.14 20.75 13.68
CA TYR A 451 -10.04 20.08 14.37
C TYR A 451 -10.54 18.94 15.27
N ALA A 452 -9.67 18.09 15.71
CA ALA A 452 -10.00 17.04 16.66
C ALA A 452 -10.52 17.56 18.01
N ASP A 453 -10.14 18.78 18.38
CA ASP A 453 -10.43 19.42 19.68
C ASP A 453 -11.01 20.85 19.58
N ALA A 454 -11.32 21.33 18.36
CA ALA A 454 -11.79 22.70 18.15
C ALA A 454 -12.71 22.81 16.93
N PRO A 455 -13.49 23.92 16.81
CA PRO A 455 -14.31 24.22 15.65
C PRO A 455 -13.52 24.25 14.33
N GLU A 456 -14.28 24.30 13.23
CA GLU A 456 -13.73 24.33 11.88
C GLU A 456 -12.96 25.61 11.56
N GLU A 457 -11.87 25.43 10.85
CA GLU A 457 -11.13 26.47 10.13
C GLU A 457 -10.82 25.99 8.71
N ASP A 458 -10.34 26.87 7.86
CA ASP A 458 -10.01 26.50 6.49
C ASP A 458 -8.69 25.67 6.43
N ILE A 459 -8.52 24.93 5.35
CA ILE A 459 -7.37 24.05 5.15
C ILE A 459 -6.04 24.80 5.21
N LEU A 460 -6.02 26.06 4.79
CA LEU A 460 -4.81 26.87 4.87
C LEU A 460 -4.39 27.12 6.33
N HIS A 461 -5.35 27.30 7.25
CA HIS A 461 -5.06 27.39 8.68
C HIS A 461 -4.56 26.06 9.26
N HIS A 462 -5.12 24.93 8.83
CA HIS A 462 -4.58 23.59 9.18
C HIS A 462 -3.12 23.42 8.76
N LEU A 463 -2.75 23.84 7.53
CA LEU A 463 -1.39 23.82 7.04
C LEU A 463 -0.47 24.70 7.90
N TYR A 464 -0.86 25.94 8.17
CA TYR A 464 -0.07 26.86 8.99
C TYR A 464 0.07 26.37 10.43
N ALA A 465 -0.99 25.86 11.04
CA ALA A 465 -0.97 25.33 12.40
C ALA A 465 0.08 24.21 12.58
N ALA A 466 0.19 23.28 11.62
CA ALA A 466 1.20 22.22 11.63
C ALA A 466 2.62 22.78 11.60
N ILE A 467 2.89 23.75 10.74
CA ILE A 467 4.20 24.41 10.63
C ILE A 467 4.51 25.21 11.89
N ASP A 468 3.57 26.02 12.37
CA ASP A 468 3.72 26.88 13.54
C ASP A 468 3.95 26.04 14.82
N TYR A 469 3.27 24.90 14.96
CA TYR A 469 3.53 23.92 16.04
C TYR A 469 4.98 23.44 16.05
N THR A 470 5.51 23.05 14.90
CA THR A 470 6.90 22.58 14.80
C THR A 470 7.89 23.70 15.09
N LEU A 471 7.66 24.92 14.54
CA LEU A 471 8.49 26.10 14.79
C LEU A 471 8.49 26.52 16.27
N ALA A 472 7.35 26.38 16.97
CA ALA A 472 7.25 26.70 18.41
C ALA A 472 7.96 25.66 19.30
N ASN A 473 8.19 24.45 18.78
CA ASN A 473 8.83 23.35 19.50
C ASN A 473 10.32 23.15 19.16
N LEU A 474 10.95 24.09 18.47
CA LEU A 474 12.40 24.05 18.21
C LEU A 474 13.20 24.18 19.52
N THR A 475 14.39 23.58 19.53
CA THR A 475 15.37 23.76 20.61
C THR A 475 15.95 25.17 20.60
N PRO A 476 16.70 25.59 21.64
CA PRO A 476 17.42 26.86 21.63
C PRO A 476 18.37 27.01 20.44
N ARG A 477 18.92 25.91 19.92
CA ARG A 477 19.77 25.88 18.71
C ARG A 477 18.98 26.01 17.40
N LYS A 478 17.65 26.15 17.43
CA LYS A 478 16.75 26.23 16.28
C LYS A 478 16.66 24.93 15.47
N LEU A 479 16.90 23.80 16.12
CA LEU A 479 16.70 22.45 15.57
C LEU A 479 15.40 21.84 16.09
N ALA A 480 14.80 20.95 15.31
CA ALA A 480 13.60 20.23 15.74
C ALA A 480 13.93 19.25 16.86
N LYS A 481 13.09 19.16 17.87
CA LYS A 481 13.21 18.14 18.92
C LYS A 481 13.00 16.76 18.31
N PHE A 482 13.69 15.76 18.85
CA PHE A 482 13.48 14.37 18.44
C PHE A 482 12.12 13.85 18.94
N GLY A 483 11.77 14.18 20.18
CA GLY A 483 10.58 13.64 20.82
C GLY A 483 10.70 12.13 21.10
N PRO A 484 9.58 11.42 21.28
CA PRO A 484 9.58 9.97 21.46
C PRO A 484 9.85 9.19 20.16
N GLY A 485 10.10 9.87 19.06
CA GLY A 485 10.45 9.33 17.75
C GLY A 485 10.28 10.36 16.65
N ASP A 486 10.87 10.10 15.52
CA ASP A 486 10.63 10.78 14.26
C ASP A 486 10.24 9.72 13.19
N TRP A 487 10.57 9.90 11.91
CA TRP A 487 10.30 8.90 10.87
C TRP A 487 10.91 7.52 11.16
N ASN A 488 12.10 7.49 11.80
CA ASN A 488 12.67 6.26 12.33
C ASN A 488 12.01 5.90 13.67
N ASP A 489 10.94 5.13 13.63
CA ASP A 489 10.17 4.72 14.81
C ASP A 489 11.03 3.98 15.86
N THR A 490 12.12 3.37 15.42
CA THR A 490 13.01 2.58 16.27
C THR A 490 14.12 3.40 16.95
N LEU A 491 14.26 4.70 16.64
CA LEU A 491 15.10 5.64 17.39
C LEU A 491 14.32 6.27 18.56
N ASP A 492 13.51 5.47 19.24
CA ASP A 492 12.44 5.87 20.14
C ASP A 492 12.89 6.35 21.53
N TYR A 493 14.17 6.30 21.84
CA TYR A 493 14.75 6.82 23.08
C TYR A 493 15.62 8.07 22.90
N MET A 494 15.81 8.53 21.68
CA MET A 494 16.67 9.71 21.39
C MET A 494 16.19 10.99 22.09
N GLY A 495 14.88 11.20 22.22
CA GLY A 495 14.36 12.49 22.68
C GLY A 495 13.16 12.44 23.63
N ARG A 496 12.89 11.32 24.30
CA ARG A 496 11.76 11.19 25.26
C ARG A 496 11.81 12.19 26.42
N GLY A 497 13.02 12.62 26.85
CA GLY A 497 13.23 13.67 27.84
C GLY A 497 13.07 15.09 27.30
N GLY A 498 12.78 15.27 26.01
CA GLY A 498 12.49 16.55 25.38
C GLY A 498 13.70 17.42 25.07
N LYS A 499 14.93 16.87 25.13
CA LYS A 499 16.19 17.58 24.83
C LYS A 499 16.82 17.11 23.52
N GLY A 500 16.63 15.84 23.14
CA GLY A 500 17.17 15.28 21.93
C GLY A 500 16.73 16.05 20.67
N GLU A 501 17.61 16.14 19.68
CA GLU A 501 17.41 16.91 18.45
C GLU A 501 17.45 15.99 17.24
N SER A 502 16.44 16.10 16.35
CA SER A 502 16.40 15.41 15.07
C SER A 502 16.86 16.33 13.94
N VAL A 503 17.99 16.01 13.35
CA VAL A 503 18.50 16.74 12.18
C VAL A 503 17.63 16.46 10.97
N TRP A 504 17.15 15.23 10.82
CA TRP A 504 16.27 14.88 9.72
C TRP A 504 14.93 15.65 9.77
N VAL A 505 14.27 15.76 10.93
CA VAL A 505 13.03 16.57 11.05
C VAL A 505 13.31 18.03 10.78
N SER A 506 14.48 18.54 11.19
CA SER A 506 14.89 19.91 10.89
C SER A 506 15.04 20.16 9.38
N MET A 507 15.56 19.17 8.63
CA MET A 507 15.64 19.22 7.16
C MET A 507 14.25 19.10 6.51
N PHE A 508 13.39 18.25 7.05
CA PHE A 508 12.01 18.12 6.58
C PHE A 508 11.23 19.42 6.81
N LEU A 509 11.38 20.04 7.97
CA LEU A 509 10.82 21.37 8.22
C LEU A 509 11.35 22.42 7.22
N ALA A 510 12.65 22.43 6.93
CA ALA A 510 13.23 23.34 5.93
C ALA A 510 12.60 23.11 4.54
N TYR A 511 12.40 21.87 4.12
CA TYR A 511 11.71 21.53 2.87
C TYR A 511 10.28 22.09 2.85
N ILE A 512 9.50 21.84 3.91
CA ILE A 512 8.12 22.33 4.03
C ILE A 512 8.06 23.85 4.01
N LEU A 513 8.99 24.53 4.70
CA LEU A 513 9.07 25.99 4.70
C LEU A 513 9.34 26.55 3.30
N LYS A 514 10.28 25.94 2.56
CA LYS A 514 10.62 26.34 1.18
C LYS A 514 9.43 26.17 0.25
N ASP A 515 8.74 25.04 0.33
CA ASP A 515 7.54 24.78 -0.50
C ASP A 515 6.37 25.70 -0.12
N THR A 516 6.21 26.01 1.17
CA THR A 516 5.20 26.98 1.65
C THR A 516 5.49 28.39 1.15
N VAL A 517 6.76 28.79 0.98
CA VAL A 517 7.13 30.07 0.36
C VAL A 517 6.57 30.15 -1.06
N ASP A 518 6.72 29.08 -1.86
CA ASP A 518 6.19 29.05 -3.22
C ASP A 518 4.65 29.03 -3.25
N LEU A 519 4.01 28.32 -2.33
CA LEU A 519 2.56 28.39 -2.15
C LEU A 519 2.11 29.81 -1.81
N CYS A 520 2.74 30.47 -0.83
CA CYS A 520 2.38 31.83 -0.41
C CYS A 520 2.54 32.84 -1.55
N ARG A 521 3.59 32.71 -2.37
CA ARG A 521 3.75 33.52 -3.60
C ARG A 521 2.61 33.27 -4.58
N TYR A 522 2.27 32.03 -4.79
CA TYR A 522 1.22 31.63 -5.73
C TYR A 522 -0.17 32.16 -5.34
N ILE A 523 -0.50 32.15 -4.04
CA ILE A 523 -1.79 32.66 -3.53
C ILE A 523 -1.75 34.14 -3.14
N GLY A 524 -0.62 34.83 -3.29
CA GLY A 524 -0.49 36.26 -3.02
C GLY A 524 -0.35 36.66 -1.54
N HIS A 525 0.05 35.74 -0.65
CA HIS A 525 0.25 35.99 0.78
C HIS A 525 1.68 36.50 1.08
N LEU A 526 2.00 37.72 0.66
CA LEU A 526 3.35 38.27 0.68
C LEU A 526 4.00 38.35 2.07
N GLU A 527 3.25 38.76 3.10
CA GLU A 527 3.75 38.81 4.49
C GLU A 527 4.18 37.42 5.01
N LYS A 528 3.40 36.38 4.69
CA LYS A 528 3.74 35.01 5.04
C LYS A 528 4.94 34.50 4.24
N THR A 529 5.11 34.95 3.00
CA THR A 529 6.28 34.62 2.16
C THR A 529 7.56 35.07 2.85
N ASP A 530 7.64 36.34 3.27
CA ASP A 530 8.84 36.88 3.94
C ASP A 530 9.09 36.19 5.29
N PHE A 531 8.02 35.92 6.04
CA PHE A 531 8.12 35.20 7.30
C PHE A 531 8.73 33.79 7.11
N TYR A 532 8.23 33.00 6.15
CA TYR A 532 8.72 31.63 5.94
C TYR A 532 10.11 31.60 5.29
N ILE A 533 10.47 32.57 4.44
CA ILE A 533 11.86 32.75 3.95
C ILE A 533 12.82 32.94 5.13
N LYS A 534 12.46 33.82 6.07
CA LYS A 534 13.28 34.06 7.26
C LYS A 534 13.42 32.77 8.09
N LYS A 535 12.31 32.03 8.32
CA LYS A 535 12.33 30.78 9.08
C LYS A 535 13.15 29.67 8.40
N TYR A 536 13.04 29.53 7.08
CA TYR A 536 13.89 28.63 6.31
C TYR A 536 15.36 28.95 6.52
N ASN A 537 15.77 30.21 6.40
CA ASN A 537 17.16 30.63 6.57
C ASN A 537 17.67 30.42 8.01
N GLU A 538 16.84 30.66 9.03
CA GLU A 538 17.16 30.38 10.44
C GLU A 538 17.45 28.87 10.63
N VAL A 539 16.57 27.98 10.17
CA VAL A 539 16.74 26.52 10.29
C VAL A 539 17.93 26.03 9.46
N LYS A 540 18.07 26.48 8.21
CA LYS A 540 19.20 26.14 7.35
C LYS A 540 20.54 26.53 7.99
N THR A 541 20.63 27.73 8.56
CA THR A 541 21.85 28.20 9.25
C THR A 541 22.13 27.32 10.47
N ALA A 542 21.12 27.00 11.27
CA ALA A 542 21.28 26.14 12.44
C ALA A 542 21.79 24.74 12.08
N ILE A 543 21.21 24.10 11.07
CA ILE A 543 21.68 22.80 10.59
C ILE A 543 23.14 22.86 10.13
N ASN A 544 23.51 23.86 9.31
CA ASN A 544 24.87 24.00 8.78
C ASN A 544 25.88 24.35 9.84
N THR A 545 25.46 25.01 10.93
CA THR A 545 26.36 25.40 12.03
C THR A 545 26.59 24.25 13.02
N HIS A 546 25.54 23.46 13.31
CA HIS A 546 25.56 22.54 14.45
C HIS A 546 25.61 21.06 14.06
N CYS A 547 25.29 20.72 12.79
CA CYS A 547 25.06 19.32 12.41
C CYS A 547 26.03 18.79 11.33
N TRP A 548 26.96 19.58 10.83
CA TRP A 548 27.95 19.15 9.84
C TRP A 548 29.18 18.52 10.55
N ASP A 549 29.49 17.27 10.17
CA ASP A 549 30.56 16.46 10.78
C ASP A 549 31.81 16.33 9.88
N GLY A 550 31.97 17.24 8.94
CA GLY A 550 33.14 17.27 8.03
C GLY A 550 32.85 16.67 6.66
N ASN A 551 32.27 15.47 6.59
CA ASN A 551 31.92 14.76 5.35
C ASN A 551 30.40 14.55 5.14
N TRP A 552 29.62 14.59 6.22
CA TRP A 552 28.18 14.39 6.19
C TRP A 552 27.46 15.08 7.36
N TYR A 553 26.13 15.06 7.37
CA TYR A 553 25.33 15.57 8.48
C TYR A 553 25.03 14.46 9.48
N ILE A 554 25.20 14.77 10.78
CA ILE A 554 24.85 13.87 11.87
C ILE A 554 23.34 13.53 11.85
N ARG A 555 22.95 12.40 12.48
CA ARG A 555 21.55 12.02 12.59
C ARG A 555 20.79 12.85 13.62
N GLY A 556 21.45 13.18 14.72
CA GLY A 556 20.88 13.97 15.79
C GLY A 556 21.68 13.91 17.07
N THR A 557 21.08 14.41 18.15
CA THR A 557 21.58 14.25 19.52
C THR A 557 20.51 13.60 20.37
N ASN A 558 20.94 12.77 21.35
CA ASN A 558 20.00 12.21 22.33
C ASN A 558 19.75 13.18 23.51
N ASP A 559 18.94 12.79 24.48
CA ASP A 559 18.61 13.59 25.66
C ASP A 559 19.82 13.89 26.58
N GLN A 560 20.88 13.11 26.48
CA GLN A 560 22.15 13.30 27.18
C GLN A 560 23.08 14.28 26.47
N GLY A 561 22.75 14.68 25.23
CA GLY A 561 23.56 15.54 24.39
C GLY A 561 24.64 14.78 23.60
N GLU A 562 24.60 13.45 23.58
CA GLU A 562 25.50 12.61 22.80
C GLU A 562 25.11 12.67 21.33
N ILE A 563 26.11 12.75 20.45
CA ILE A 563 25.91 12.82 19.00
C ILE A 563 25.73 11.42 18.45
N VAL A 564 24.73 11.28 17.56
CA VAL A 564 24.43 10.05 16.80
C VAL A 564 24.53 10.37 15.33
N GLY A 565 25.20 9.50 14.57
CA GLY A 565 25.40 9.68 13.13
C GLY A 565 26.66 10.45 12.76
N SER A 566 27.67 10.41 13.61
CA SER A 566 28.98 11.07 13.44
C SER A 566 30.08 10.05 13.16
N ASP A 567 31.15 10.46 12.48
CA ASP A 567 32.36 9.64 12.29
C ASP A 567 33.03 9.25 13.63
N GLN A 568 32.72 9.99 14.70
CA GLN A 568 33.19 9.69 16.05
C GLN A 568 32.48 8.51 16.72
N ASN A 569 31.34 8.08 16.20
CA ASN A 569 30.64 6.92 16.73
C ASN A 569 31.31 5.62 16.23
N ASP A 570 31.32 4.56 17.05
CA ASP A 570 31.80 3.24 16.61
C ASP A 570 30.80 2.56 15.66
N GLU A 571 29.50 2.68 15.96
CA GLU A 571 28.37 2.13 15.22
C GLU A 571 27.38 3.26 14.88
N GLY A 572 26.59 3.10 13.84
CA GLY A 572 25.64 4.14 13.42
C GLY A 572 26.30 5.47 13.05
N LYS A 573 27.44 5.41 12.34
CA LYS A 573 28.22 6.62 11.95
C LYS A 573 27.50 7.51 10.97
N ILE A 574 26.81 6.89 10.00
CA ILE A 574 26.11 7.61 8.93
C ILE A 574 24.71 7.04 8.73
N PHE A 575 23.74 7.93 8.53
CA PHE A 575 22.35 7.60 8.25
C PHE A 575 21.93 8.16 6.88
N LEU A 576 21.28 7.34 6.07
CA LEU A 576 20.90 7.65 4.69
C LEU A 576 19.96 8.86 4.60
N ASN A 577 18.96 8.90 5.46
CA ASN A 577 17.90 9.90 5.39
C ASN A 577 18.43 11.33 5.68
N THR A 578 19.41 11.53 6.57
CA THR A 578 19.96 12.88 6.75
C THR A 578 20.78 13.34 5.54
N GLN A 579 21.49 12.43 4.84
CA GLN A 579 22.30 12.82 3.68
C GLN A 579 21.41 13.17 2.48
N SER A 580 20.45 12.30 2.16
CA SER A 580 19.51 12.55 1.06
C SER A 580 18.66 13.81 1.32
N TRP A 581 18.15 14.00 2.55
CA TRP A 581 17.33 15.16 2.89
C TRP A 581 18.10 16.46 3.01
N ALA A 582 19.41 16.42 3.26
CA ALA A 582 20.26 17.60 3.17
C ALA A 582 20.24 18.21 1.74
N VAL A 583 20.22 17.34 0.73
CA VAL A 583 20.07 17.73 -0.69
C VAL A 583 18.63 18.13 -0.99
N ILE A 584 17.65 17.29 -0.65
CA ILE A 584 16.23 17.48 -0.96
C ILE A 584 15.70 18.82 -0.40
N SER A 585 16.04 19.14 0.83
CA SER A 585 15.59 20.38 1.47
C SER A 585 16.34 21.63 0.98
N GLY A 586 17.49 21.44 0.32
CA GLY A 586 18.37 22.52 -0.10
C GLY A 586 19.12 23.20 1.06
N VAL A 587 19.27 22.50 2.21
CA VAL A 587 20.08 23.01 3.32
C VAL A 587 21.55 22.83 3.04
N ALA A 588 21.95 21.74 2.39
CA ALA A 588 23.32 21.57 1.91
C ALA A 588 23.56 22.37 0.64
N ASP A 589 24.59 23.22 0.66
CA ASP A 589 24.98 24.02 -0.49
C ASP A 589 26.23 23.45 -1.16
N GLY A 590 26.24 23.46 -2.50
CA GLY A 590 27.42 23.22 -3.32
C GLY A 590 28.16 21.92 -2.96
N GLU A 591 29.37 22.03 -2.47
CA GLU A 591 30.26 20.92 -2.16
C GLU A 591 29.72 19.98 -1.07
N ARG A 592 29.02 20.50 -0.05
CA ARG A 592 28.42 19.66 1.01
C ARG A 592 27.35 18.71 0.48
N ALA A 593 26.56 19.17 -0.48
CA ALA A 593 25.52 18.32 -1.10
C ALA A 593 26.14 17.13 -1.84
N SER A 594 27.22 17.37 -2.58
CA SER A 594 27.96 16.31 -3.29
C SER A 594 28.65 15.36 -2.32
N LEU A 595 29.30 15.89 -1.25
CA LEU A 595 29.96 15.08 -0.22
C LEU A 595 29.00 14.15 0.52
N CYS A 596 27.79 14.60 0.85
CA CYS A 596 26.77 13.76 1.47
C CYS A 596 26.51 12.50 0.64
N MET A 597 26.21 12.68 -0.65
CA MET A 597 25.87 11.53 -1.52
C MET A 597 27.09 10.71 -1.92
N GLN A 598 28.29 11.31 -1.96
CA GLN A 598 29.54 10.58 -2.09
C GLN A 598 29.79 9.67 -0.89
N SER A 599 29.61 10.16 0.34
CA SER A 599 29.74 9.36 1.57
C SER A 599 28.75 8.20 1.62
N VAL A 600 27.51 8.43 1.16
CA VAL A 600 26.50 7.36 0.99
C VAL A 600 26.99 6.29 0.01
N ARG A 601 27.54 6.69 -1.13
CA ARG A 601 28.05 5.78 -2.16
C ARG A 601 29.22 4.94 -1.66
N GLU A 602 30.14 5.55 -0.92
CA GLU A 602 31.37 4.90 -0.44
C GLU A 602 31.11 3.97 0.75
N LEU A 603 30.20 4.34 1.67
CA LEU A 603 30.04 3.66 2.95
C LEU A 603 28.79 2.76 3.02
N MET A 604 27.75 3.07 2.27
CA MET A 604 26.43 2.47 2.49
C MET A 604 25.93 1.62 1.33
N ASP A 605 26.54 1.70 0.14
CA ASP A 605 26.03 1.04 -1.06
C ASP A 605 26.12 -0.49 -0.98
N THR A 606 25.11 -1.17 -1.52
CA THR A 606 25.03 -2.62 -1.62
C THR A 606 24.48 -3.03 -2.99
N PRO A 607 24.49 -4.31 -3.36
CA PRO A 607 23.88 -4.80 -4.59
C PRO A 607 22.36 -4.53 -4.70
N LYS A 608 21.70 -4.20 -3.56
CA LYS A 608 20.25 -3.93 -3.49
C LYS A 608 19.90 -2.44 -3.28
N GLY A 609 20.90 -1.58 -3.18
CA GLY A 609 20.77 -0.16 -2.86
C GLY A 609 21.47 0.21 -1.56
N PRO A 610 21.49 1.50 -1.18
CA PRO A 610 22.14 1.95 0.03
C PRO A 610 21.40 1.48 1.29
N LYS A 611 22.19 1.12 2.33
CA LYS A 611 21.66 0.77 3.67
C LYS A 611 21.07 2.02 4.35
N ILE A 612 20.15 1.78 5.31
CA ILE A 612 19.54 2.89 6.07
C ILE A 612 20.54 3.56 7.02
N LEU A 613 21.49 2.79 7.58
CA LEU A 613 22.60 3.28 8.42
C LEU A 613 23.83 2.38 8.29
N HIS A 614 25.00 2.89 8.64
CA HIS A 614 26.26 2.15 8.64
C HIS A 614 27.26 2.70 9.68
N PRO A 615 28.08 1.84 10.37
CA PRO A 615 27.85 0.40 10.56
C PRO A 615 26.59 0.10 11.35
N ALA A 616 26.03 -1.10 11.17
CA ALA A 616 24.87 -1.54 11.96
C ALA A 616 25.25 -1.70 13.44
N TYR A 617 24.30 -1.46 14.33
CA TYR A 617 24.47 -1.65 15.77
C TYR A 617 24.56 -3.14 16.12
N THR A 618 25.59 -3.53 16.87
CA THR A 618 25.79 -4.87 17.42
C THR A 618 25.54 -4.94 18.93
N LYS A 619 25.47 -3.78 19.59
CA LYS A 619 25.22 -3.64 21.02
C LYS A 619 23.95 -2.86 21.27
N VAL A 620 23.20 -3.28 22.30
CA VAL A 620 22.01 -2.56 22.75
C VAL A 620 22.40 -1.25 23.40
N ASP A 621 21.85 -0.15 22.91
CA ASP A 621 21.95 1.18 23.51
C ASP A 621 20.54 1.71 23.86
N ASN A 622 20.28 1.87 25.17
CA ASN A 622 18.98 2.35 25.65
C ASN A 622 18.78 3.87 25.48
N ASN A 623 19.81 4.62 25.10
CA ASN A 623 19.71 6.05 24.78
C ASN A 623 19.35 6.29 23.28
N ILE A 624 19.45 5.23 22.48
CA ILE A 624 19.09 5.23 21.05
C ILE A 624 17.71 4.59 20.86
N GLY A 625 17.56 3.34 21.30
CA GLY A 625 16.27 2.68 21.30
C GLY A 625 16.23 1.34 20.58
N LEU A 626 15.03 0.99 20.07
CA LEU A 626 14.70 -0.30 19.46
C LEU A 626 15.58 -0.65 18.26
N ALA A 627 16.08 0.32 17.51
CA ALA A 627 17.00 0.09 16.39
C ALA A 627 18.18 -0.79 16.81
N THR A 628 18.76 -0.52 17.98
CA THR A 628 19.92 -1.25 18.51
C THR A 628 19.58 -2.66 19.02
N ARG A 629 18.30 -3.02 19.11
CA ARG A 629 17.79 -4.35 19.46
C ARG A 629 17.43 -5.18 18.23
N CYS A 630 17.25 -4.56 17.08
CA CYS A 630 17.14 -5.28 15.83
C CYS A 630 18.50 -5.88 15.48
N VAL A 631 18.51 -7.08 14.93
CA VAL A 631 19.78 -7.70 14.50
C VAL A 631 20.38 -6.91 13.34
N PRO A 632 21.73 -6.85 13.23
CA PRO A 632 22.40 -6.17 12.13
C PRO A 632 21.88 -6.62 10.77
N GLY A 633 21.67 -5.65 9.87
CA GLY A 633 21.21 -5.91 8.51
C GLY A 633 19.69 -6.08 8.33
N LYS A 634 18.89 -5.99 9.40
CA LYS A 634 17.43 -6.11 9.35
C LYS A 634 16.72 -4.87 9.89
N LYS A 635 15.49 -4.61 9.36
CA LYS A 635 14.67 -3.46 9.76
C LYS A 635 15.49 -2.16 9.69
N GLU A 636 15.34 -1.29 10.65
CA GLU A 636 16.08 -0.03 10.70
C GLU A 636 17.52 -0.15 11.21
N ASN A 637 18.02 -1.35 11.48
CA ASN A 637 19.40 -1.56 11.87
C ASN A 637 20.28 -2.03 10.68
N GLY A 638 20.49 -1.13 9.75
CA GLY A 638 21.40 -1.36 8.63
C GLY A 638 20.81 -2.17 7.46
N ALA A 639 19.49 -2.43 7.39
CA ALA A 639 18.89 -3.00 6.19
C ALA A 639 18.91 -2.02 5.01
N VAL A 640 18.69 -2.53 3.80
CA VAL A 640 18.32 -1.72 2.63
C VAL A 640 16.83 -1.42 2.76
N PHE A 641 16.50 -0.26 3.31
CA PHE A 641 15.14 0.15 3.57
C PHE A 641 14.64 0.99 2.39
N ASN A 642 13.69 0.46 1.62
CA ASN A 642 13.34 1.00 0.29
C ASN A 642 12.77 2.44 0.33
N HIS A 643 12.23 2.88 1.45
CA HIS A 643 11.71 4.24 1.57
C HIS A 643 12.86 5.29 1.56
N PRO A 644 13.89 5.26 2.44
CA PRO A 644 15.03 6.15 2.30
C PRO A 644 15.90 5.86 1.06
N VAL A 645 15.84 4.68 0.46
CA VAL A 645 16.46 4.39 -0.85
C VAL A 645 15.83 5.29 -1.93
N SER A 646 14.51 5.46 -1.93
CA SER A 646 13.85 6.38 -2.85
C SER A 646 14.31 7.84 -2.65
N TRP A 647 14.48 8.29 -1.41
CA TRP A 647 15.03 9.62 -1.14
C TRP A 647 16.47 9.79 -1.65
N ALA A 648 17.25 8.70 -1.68
CA ALA A 648 18.59 8.75 -2.29
C ALA A 648 18.51 8.92 -3.82
N ILE A 649 17.54 8.27 -4.50
CA ILE A 649 17.28 8.46 -5.92
C ILE A 649 16.95 9.94 -6.20
N LEU A 650 16.02 10.50 -5.43
CA LEU A 650 15.63 11.90 -5.53
C LEU A 650 16.84 12.84 -5.36
N ALA A 651 17.66 12.60 -4.34
CA ALA A 651 18.84 13.41 -4.07
C ALA A 651 19.85 13.37 -5.23
N GLU A 652 20.11 12.17 -5.80
CA GLU A 652 21.01 12.03 -6.95
C GLU A 652 20.43 12.73 -8.20
N CYS A 653 19.11 12.70 -8.42
CA CYS A 653 18.46 13.45 -9.50
C CYS A 653 18.63 14.97 -9.33
N LEU A 654 18.50 15.48 -8.11
CA LEU A 654 18.68 16.90 -7.82
C LEU A 654 20.13 17.36 -8.05
N LEU A 655 21.11 16.47 -7.80
CA LEU A 655 22.52 16.70 -8.09
C LEU A 655 22.90 16.51 -9.57
N GLY A 656 21.99 16.02 -10.40
CA GLY A 656 22.23 15.77 -11.82
C GLY A 656 22.97 14.46 -12.13
N HIS A 657 22.99 13.51 -11.21
CA HIS A 657 23.68 12.23 -11.34
C HIS A 657 22.74 11.14 -11.90
N GLY A 658 22.21 11.31 -13.13
CA GLY A 658 21.18 10.46 -13.71
C GLY A 658 21.57 8.98 -13.83
N ASP A 659 22.82 8.68 -14.18
CA ASP A 659 23.30 7.28 -14.23
C ASP A 659 23.22 6.63 -12.85
N ARG A 660 23.58 7.35 -11.79
CA ARG A 660 23.55 6.84 -10.42
C ARG A 660 22.14 6.73 -9.86
N ALA A 661 21.31 7.73 -10.11
CA ALA A 661 19.91 7.71 -9.71
C ALA A 661 19.18 6.50 -10.30
N PHE A 662 19.38 6.25 -11.59
CA PHE A 662 18.79 5.12 -12.29
C PHE A 662 19.38 3.77 -11.82
N GLU A 663 20.68 3.68 -11.53
CA GLU A 663 21.30 2.50 -10.94
C GLU A 663 20.64 2.11 -9.61
N ILE A 664 20.42 3.09 -8.70
CA ILE A 664 19.74 2.86 -7.41
C ILE A 664 18.30 2.45 -7.66
N TYR A 665 17.60 3.11 -8.59
CA TYR A 665 16.23 2.73 -8.97
C TYR A 665 16.14 1.29 -9.44
N GLN A 666 17.04 0.84 -10.34
CA GLN A 666 17.09 -0.54 -10.81
C GLN A 666 17.39 -1.55 -9.68
N LYS A 667 18.31 -1.21 -8.77
CA LYS A 667 18.63 -2.05 -7.59
C LYS A 667 17.42 -2.26 -6.68
N ALA A 668 16.55 -1.27 -6.54
CA ALA A 668 15.35 -1.32 -5.71
C ALA A 668 14.16 -2.01 -6.37
N LEU A 669 14.18 -2.25 -7.69
CA LEU A 669 13.08 -2.92 -8.39
C LEU A 669 12.84 -4.33 -7.83
N PRO A 670 11.60 -4.71 -7.50
CA PRO A 670 11.29 -6.06 -6.97
C PRO A 670 11.60 -7.17 -7.98
N MET A 671 11.52 -6.86 -9.28
CA MET A 671 11.83 -7.77 -10.39
C MET A 671 13.27 -7.66 -10.90
N ASN A 672 14.19 -7.09 -10.13
CA ASN A 672 15.58 -6.98 -10.54
C ASN A 672 16.17 -8.36 -10.84
N PRO A 673 16.78 -8.58 -12.02
CA PRO A 673 17.31 -9.87 -12.42
C PRO A 673 18.46 -10.41 -11.53
N VAL A 674 19.07 -9.55 -10.74
CA VAL A 674 20.11 -9.95 -9.75
C VAL A 674 19.49 -10.52 -8.47
N VAL A 675 18.17 -10.48 -8.33
CA VAL A 675 17.46 -11.02 -7.19
C VAL A 675 17.31 -12.52 -7.33
N ASP A 676 17.79 -13.29 -6.36
CA ASP A 676 17.42 -14.68 -6.19
C ASP A 676 16.04 -14.75 -5.51
N ILE A 677 15.02 -15.19 -6.23
CA ILE A 677 13.63 -15.20 -5.74
C ILE A 677 13.43 -16.11 -4.53
N ASP A 678 14.16 -17.21 -4.43
CA ASP A 678 14.09 -18.12 -3.29
C ASP A 678 14.65 -17.47 -2.01
N ARG A 679 15.57 -16.53 -2.17
CA ARG A 679 16.12 -15.71 -1.09
C ARG A 679 15.31 -14.46 -0.83
N TYR A 680 14.79 -13.83 -1.88
CA TYR A 680 13.95 -12.63 -1.78
C TYR A 680 12.60 -12.95 -1.14
N GLU A 681 12.01 -14.09 -1.46
CA GLU A 681 10.81 -14.73 -0.93
C GLU A 681 9.50 -14.04 -1.29
N VAL A 682 9.39 -12.70 -1.15
CA VAL A 682 8.13 -11.98 -1.35
C VAL A 682 7.83 -11.73 -2.83
N GLU A 683 6.67 -11.17 -3.11
CA GLU A 683 6.15 -10.94 -4.46
C GLU A 683 7.10 -10.12 -5.34
N PRO A 684 7.44 -10.58 -6.56
CA PRO A 684 8.34 -9.86 -7.47
C PRO A 684 7.66 -8.74 -8.26
N TYR A 685 6.38 -8.47 -8.03
CA TYR A 685 5.59 -7.46 -8.77
C TYR A 685 5.25 -6.22 -7.94
N VAL A 686 5.65 -6.16 -6.66
CA VAL A 686 5.43 -5.01 -5.75
C VAL A 686 6.64 -4.76 -4.87
N TYR A 687 6.85 -3.51 -4.46
CA TYR A 687 7.92 -3.16 -3.55
C TYR A 687 7.69 -3.72 -2.15
N ALA A 688 8.77 -4.19 -1.53
CA ALA A 688 8.83 -4.52 -0.11
C ALA A 688 9.28 -3.29 0.70
N GLU A 689 9.04 -3.30 2.01
CA GLU A 689 9.51 -2.26 2.93
C GLU A 689 11.04 -2.23 2.99
N TYR A 690 11.68 -3.41 3.18
CA TYR A 690 13.12 -3.52 3.24
C TYR A 690 13.62 -4.86 2.68
N VAL A 691 14.91 -4.87 2.35
CA VAL A 691 15.69 -6.07 1.99
C VAL A 691 16.84 -6.20 2.99
N THR A 692 17.07 -7.40 3.50
CA THR A 692 18.18 -7.70 4.43
C THR A 692 19.51 -7.41 3.76
N SER A 693 20.36 -6.61 4.41
CA SER A 693 21.65 -6.20 3.90
C SER A 693 22.75 -7.27 4.11
N PRO A 694 23.97 -7.09 3.53
CA PRO A 694 25.11 -7.98 3.76
C PRO A 694 25.56 -8.13 5.22
N ASP A 695 25.07 -7.28 6.14
CA ASP A 695 25.38 -7.35 7.56
C ASP A 695 24.71 -8.55 8.26
N HIS A 696 23.83 -9.31 7.55
CA HIS A 696 23.13 -10.48 8.08
C HIS A 696 23.25 -11.71 7.15
N SER A 697 23.23 -12.92 7.74
CA SER A 697 23.32 -14.19 7.00
C SER A 697 22.19 -14.46 6.01
N THR A 698 21.03 -13.80 6.17
CA THR A 698 19.91 -13.86 5.22
C THR A 698 19.89 -12.66 4.24
N GLU A 699 21.07 -12.16 3.85
CA GLU A 699 21.20 -11.13 2.84
C GLU A 699 20.32 -11.39 1.62
N GLY A 700 19.60 -10.36 1.16
CA GLY A 700 18.70 -10.45 0.01
C GLY A 700 17.27 -10.86 0.36
N GLN A 701 16.98 -11.29 1.61
CA GLN A 701 15.61 -11.58 2.05
C GLN A 701 14.81 -10.29 2.21
N ALA A 702 13.70 -10.17 1.49
CA ALA A 702 12.79 -9.06 1.60
C ALA A 702 11.69 -9.32 2.64
N SER A 703 11.03 -8.27 3.08
CA SER A 703 9.93 -8.37 4.04
C SER A 703 8.94 -7.20 3.91
N HIS A 704 7.71 -7.41 4.39
CA HIS A 704 6.64 -6.40 4.43
C HIS A 704 6.36 -5.81 3.04
N SER A 705 6.01 -6.71 2.10
CA SER A 705 5.55 -6.32 0.76
C SER A 705 4.20 -5.58 0.80
N TRP A 706 3.86 -4.90 -0.28
CA TRP A 706 2.63 -4.16 -0.51
C TRP A 706 2.50 -2.83 0.24
N LEU A 707 2.25 -2.86 1.55
CA LEU A 707 1.91 -1.66 2.32
C LEU A 707 3.17 -0.93 2.80
N THR A 708 3.78 -0.18 1.91
CA THR A 708 4.99 0.61 2.17
C THR A 708 4.95 1.94 1.44
N GLY A 709 5.37 3.02 2.11
CA GLY A 709 5.54 4.34 1.51
C GLY A 709 6.60 4.37 0.40
N SER A 710 7.47 3.37 0.34
CA SER A 710 8.44 3.19 -0.74
C SER A 710 7.79 3.23 -2.12
N SER A 711 6.64 2.55 -2.29
CA SER A 711 5.97 2.48 -3.58
C SER A 711 5.56 3.85 -4.12
N THR A 712 5.09 4.73 -3.23
CA THR A 712 4.64 6.07 -3.59
C THR A 712 5.81 6.96 -3.98
N TRP A 713 6.90 6.93 -3.20
CA TRP A 713 8.11 7.70 -3.52
C TRP A 713 8.78 7.18 -4.79
N MET A 714 8.90 5.85 -4.99
CA MET A 714 9.46 5.25 -6.19
C MET A 714 8.66 5.61 -7.46
N LEU A 715 7.32 5.75 -7.35
CA LEU A 715 6.49 6.23 -8.47
C LEU A 715 6.82 7.67 -8.81
N ARG A 716 6.96 8.53 -7.80
CA ARG A 716 7.31 9.94 -7.99
C ARG A 716 8.75 10.11 -8.48
N ASP A 717 9.69 9.32 -7.96
CA ASP A 717 11.08 9.33 -8.42
C ASP A 717 11.18 9.00 -9.91
N GLY A 718 10.46 7.96 -10.36
CA GLY A 718 10.44 7.58 -11.77
C GLY A 718 9.85 8.68 -12.66
N ILE A 719 8.68 9.20 -12.33
CA ILE A 719 7.94 10.14 -13.18
C ILE A 719 8.49 11.56 -13.02
N ASP A 720 8.60 12.05 -11.78
CA ASP A 720 8.86 13.47 -11.55
C ASP A 720 10.34 13.81 -11.63
N TYR A 721 11.24 12.88 -11.26
CA TYR A 721 12.65 13.20 -11.13
C TYR A 721 13.55 12.53 -12.16
N ILE A 722 13.40 11.22 -12.41
CA ILE A 722 14.18 10.56 -13.47
C ILE A 722 13.65 11.02 -14.84
N LEU A 723 12.35 10.88 -15.11
CA LEU A 723 11.74 11.34 -16.36
C LEU A 723 11.46 12.85 -16.35
N GLY A 724 11.53 13.49 -15.19
CA GLY A 724 11.55 14.93 -15.02
C GLY A 724 10.25 15.65 -15.33
N VAL A 725 9.08 15.02 -15.16
CA VAL A 725 7.78 15.66 -15.45
C VAL A 725 7.07 15.98 -14.15
N GLN A 726 7.31 17.19 -13.63
CA GLN A 726 6.99 17.59 -12.25
C GLN A 726 5.80 18.58 -12.18
N PRO A 727 4.76 18.31 -11.38
CA PRO A 727 3.73 19.30 -11.09
C PRO A 727 4.28 20.41 -10.18
N THR A 728 3.98 21.65 -10.52
CA THR A 728 4.28 22.83 -9.71
C THR A 728 3.02 23.70 -9.57
N TYR A 729 3.02 24.68 -8.69
CA TYR A 729 1.91 25.66 -8.61
C TYR A 729 1.73 26.45 -9.91
N PHE A 730 2.80 26.61 -10.68
CA PHE A 730 2.83 27.47 -11.87
C PHE A 730 2.62 26.72 -13.19
N GLY A 731 2.61 25.40 -13.16
CA GLY A 731 2.48 24.55 -14.35
C GLY A 731 3.25 23.25 -14.28
N LEU A 732 3.47 22.62 -15.41
CA LEU A 732 4.20 21.36 -15.54
C LEU A 732 5.66 21.64 -15.85
N LYS A 733 6.56 21.38 -14.89
CA LYS A 733 8.01 21.53 -15.06
C LYS A 733 8.59 20.30 -15.75
N ILE A 734 9.49 20.54 -16.70
CA ILE A 734 10.24 19.50 -17.44
C ILE A 734 11.71 19.62 -17.09
N ASP A 735 12.23 18.67 -16.30
CA ASP A 735 13.59 18.67 -15.76
C ASP A 735 14.17 17.24 -15.69
N PRO A 736 14.41 16.59 -16.84
CA PRO A 736 14.90 15.21 -16.89
C PRO A 736 16.24 15.01 -16.21
N CYS A 737 16.41 13.87 -15.52
CA CYS A 737 17.70 13.40 -15.02
C CYS A 737 17.86 11.92 -15.34
N ILE A 738 18.30 11.63 -16.56
CA ILE A 738 18.27 10.30 -17.20
C ILE A 738 19.68 9.71 -17.35
N PRO A 739 19.82 8.39 -17.56
CA PRO A 739 21.08 7.80 -17.98
C PRO A 739 21.59 8.39 -19.29
N LYS A 740 22.90 8.63 -19.37
CA LYS A 740 23.56 9.20 -20.57
C LYS A 740 23.34 8.38 -21.84
N GLU A 741 23.11 7.06 -21.68
CA GLU A 741 22.88 6.17 -22.82
C GLU A 741 21.47 6.30 -23.42
N TRP A 742 20.54 6.92 -22.70
CA TRP A 742 19.19 7.13 -23.22
C TRP A 742 19.18 8.27 -24.23
N THR A 743 18.82 7.94 -25.45
CA THR A 743 18.72 8.93 -26.54
C THR A 743 17.34 9.55 -26.65
N SER A 744 16.31 8.83 -26.20
CA SER A 744 14.93 9.32 -26.17
C SER A 744 14.04 8.48 -25.26
N TYR A 745 12.92 9.06 -24.82
CA TYR A 745 11.81 8.37 -24.20
C TYR A 745 10.51 9.16 -24.41
N ASN A 746 9.38 8.49 -24.21
CA ASN A 746 8.05 9.10 -24.26
C ASN A 746 7.38 8.99 -22.90
N ILE A 747 6.65 10.04 -22.52
CA ILE A 747 5.73 10.01 -21.39
C ILE A 747 4.42 10.72 -21.78
N SER A 748 3.30 10.03 -21.56
CA SER A 748 1.97 10.62 -21.61
C SER A 748 1.50 10.83 -20.18
N ARG A 749 1.17 12.06 -19.79
CA ARG A 749 0.75 12.40 -18.43
C ARG A 749 -0.46 13.33 -18.43
N LYS A 750 -1.48 12.94 -17.68
CA LYS A 750 -2.62 13.81 -17.39
C LYS A 750 -2.24 14.82 -16.31
N PHE A 751 -2.40 16.11 -16.58
CA PHE A 751 -2.16 17.19 -15.63
C PHE A 751 -3.21 18.28 -15.80
N GLN A 752 -3.91 18.63 -14.71
CA GLN A 752 -4.98 19.64 -14.70
C GLN A 752 -6.01 19.48 -15.83
N GLY A 753 -6.41 18.22 -16.11
CA GLY A 753 -7.42 17.89 -17.10
C GLY A 753 -6.92 17.69 -18.54
N ILE A 754 -5.67 18.02 -18.84
CA ILE A 754 -5.04 17.92 -20.16
C ILE A 754 -4.06 16.73 -20.16
N ILE A 755 -4.00 15.98 -21.27
CA ILE A 755 -3.00 14.94 -21.50
C ILE A 755 -1.82 15.56 -22.26
N TYR A 756 -0.64 15.53 -21.66
CA TYR A 756 0.62 15.96 -22.27
C TYR A 756 1.35 14.73 -22.80
N ASN A 757 1.47 14.61 -24.13
CA ASN A 757 2.28 13.59 -24.81
C ASN A 757 3.67 14.17 -25.05
N ILE A 758 4.62 13.80 -24.21
CA ILE A 758 5.95 14.41 -24.16
C ILE A 758 6.95 13.44 -24.75
N LEU A 759 7.61 13.86 -25.83
CA LEU A 759 8.79 13.20 -26.40
C LEU A 759 10.03 13.95 -25.93
N VAL A 760 10.88 13.27 -25.20
CA VAL A 760 12.20 13.80 -24.80
C VAL A 760 13.29 13.17 -25.64
N THR A 761 14.19 13.99 -26.18
CA THR A 761 15.37 13.56 -26.93
C THR A 761 16.62 14.12 -26.25
N SER A 762 17.68 13.29 -26.13
CA SER A 762 18.97 13.66 -25.57
C SER A 762 20.07 13.32 -26.56
N VAL A 763 20.37 14.23 -27.44
CA VAL A 763 21.44 14.07 -28.44
C VAL A 763 22.85 14.26 -27.82
N ALA A 764 22.94 15.13 -26.85
CA ALA A 764 24.19 15.44 -26.15
C ALA A 764 24.67 14.33 -25.18
N LYS A 765 23.84 13.30 -24.94
CA LYS A 765 24.15 12.19 -24.01
C LYS A 765 24.56 12.67 -22.60
N VAL A 766 23.78 13.59 -22.07
CA VAL A 766 23.97 14.16 -20.73
C VAL A 766 22.98 13.52 -19.74
N ASN A 767 23.35 13.47 -18.47
CA ASN A 767 22.42 13.03 -17.43
C ASN A 767 21.34 14.08 -17.16
N LYS A 768 21.74 15.36 -17.11
CA LYS A 768 20.90 16.52 -16.84
C LYS A 768 21.48 17.72 -17.58
N GLY A 769 20.66 18.65 -18.03
CA GLY A 769 21.09 19.80 -18.80
C GLY A 769 20.01 20.83 -19.01
N ASN A 770 20.21 21.72 -19.97
CA ASN A 770 19.17 22.65 -20.39
C ASN A 770 18.13 21.93 -21.23
N VAL A 771 16.89 22.39 -21.16
CA VAL A 771 15.79 21.88 -21.98
C VAL A 771 15.26 22.95 -22.91
N THR A 772 15.06 22.58 -24.18
CA THR A 772 14.32 23.38 -25.15
C THR A 772 12.97 22.71 -25.35
N ILE A 773 11.88 23.42 -25.08
CA ILE A 773 10.52 22.85 -25.06
C ILE A 773 9.67 23.52 -26.11
N THR A 774 8.90 22.71 -26.89
CA THR A 774 7.84 23.22 -27.76
C THR A 774 6.53 22.49 -27.44
N VAL A 775 5.43 23.22 -27.44
CA VAL A 775 4.08 22.68 -27.24
C VAL A 775 3.31 22.92 -28.55
N GLU A 776 2.88 21.85 -29.20
CA GLU A 776 2.24 21.91 -30.55
C GLU A 776 3.04 22.76 -31.53
N GLY A 777 4.37 22.66 -31.52
CA GLY A 777 5.27 23.46 -32.35
C GLY A 777 5.52 24.89 -31.84
N THR A 778 4.88 25.35 -30.81
CA THR A 778 5.10 26.67 -30.19
C THR A 778 6.21 26.59 -29.16
N PRO A 779 7.35 27.28 -29.34
CA PRO A 779 8.41 27.31 -28.35
C PRO A 779 7.96 28.06 -27.08
N ILE A 780 8.39 27.54 -25.94
CA ILE A 780 8.16 28.17 -24.62
C ILE A 780 9.48 28.65 -24.00
N ASP A 781 9.37 29.64 -23.13
CA ASP A 781 10.53 30.16 -22.41
C ASP A 781 10.71 29.41 -21.06
N GLY A 782 11.91 28.85 -20.83
CA GLY A 782 12.27 28.12 -19.62
C GLY A 782 11.80 26.67 -19.61
N ASP A 783 11.71 26.09 -18.43
CA ASP A 783 11.46 24.66 -18.16
C ASP A 783 10.05 24.35 -17.66
N ILE A 784 9.15 25.34 -17.56
CA ILE A 784 7.77 25.18 -17.04
C ILE A 784 6.76 25.48 -18.13
N ILE A 785 5.92 24.50 -18.46
CA ILE A 785 4.74 24.67 -19.32
C ILE A 785 3.64 25.30 -18.47
N ARG A 786 3.48 26.63 -18.56
CA ARG A 786 2.51 27.42 -17.79
C ARG A 786 1.16 27.39 -18.45
N ILE A 787 0.12 26.95 -17.73
CA ILE A 787 -1.26 26.95 -18.27
C ILE A 787 -1.76 28.36 -18.52
N ALA A 788 -1.33 29.33 -17.70
CA ALA A 788 -1.67 30.75 -17.82
C ALA A 788 -0.78 31.52 -18.83
N ASP A 789 0.12 30.85 -19.56
CA ASP A 789 0.95 31.51 -20.57
C ASP A 789 0.06 32.05 -21.70
N PRO A 790 0.11 33.34 -22.05
CA PRO A 790 -0.71 33.92 -23.11
C PRO A 790 -0.55 33.24 -24.47
N LYS A 791 0.63 32.66 -24.76
CA LYS A 791 0.93 31.91 -25.99
C LYS A 791 0.20 30.55 -26.01
N LEU A 792 -0.03 29.94 -24.87
CA LEU A 792 -0.54 28.58 -24.73
C LEU A 792 -1.97 28.53 -24.18
N SER A 793 -2.44 29.55 -23.46
CA SER A 793 -3.70 29.50 -22.71
C SER A 793 -4.90 29.16 -23.60
N LYS A 794 -4.98 29.77 -24.81
CA LYS A 794 -6.04 29.46 -25.76
C LYS A 794 -5.93 28.02 -26.26
N LEU A 795 -4.72 27.58 -26.64
CA LEU A 795 -4.44 26.23 -27.15
C LEU A 795 -4.81 25.16 -26.07
N LEU A 796 -4.38 25.38 -24.83
CA LEU A 796 -4.62 24.46 -23.72
C LEU A 796 -6.08 24.42 -23.28
N SER A 797 -6.82 25.52 -23.41
CA SER A 797 -8.26 25.54 -23.09
C SER A 797 -9.14 24.84 -24.13
N GLU A 798 -8.69 24.71 -25.38
CA GLU A 798 -9.44 24.11 -26.48
C GLU A 798 -9.13 22.62 -26.70
N LYS A 799 -8.03 22.09 -26.13
CA LYS A 799 -7.57 20.71 -26.36
C LYS A 799 -7.60 19.88 -25.08
N SER A 800 -8.03 18.64 -25.21
CA SER A 800 -7.93 17.61 -24.16
C SER A 800 -6.56 16.90 -24.16
N SER A 801 -5.76 17.05 -25.21
CA SER A 801 -4.43 16.47 -25.36
C SER A 801 -3.54 17.37 -26.20
N VAL A 802 -2.27 17.47 -25.84
CA VAL A 802 -1.25 18.25 -26.55
C VAL A 802 0.05 17.46 -26.70
N ASN A 803 0.76 17.71 -27.81
CA ASN A 803 2.07 17.13 -28.06
C ASN A 803 3.16 18.11 -27.60
N VAL A 804 4.13 17.59 -26.89
CA VAL A 804 5.28 18.34 -26.36
C VAL A 804 6.56 17.68 -26.85
N THR A 805 7.44 18.46 -27.45
CA THR A 805 8.81 17.99 -27.74
C THR A 805 9.81 18.69 -26.85
N VAL A 806 10.76 17.93 -26.36
CA VAL A 806 11.79 18.39 -25.43
C VAL A 806 13.15 17.93 -25.96
N GLU A 807 14.06 18.86 -26.12
CA GLU A 807 15.46 18.58 -26.42
C GLU A 807 16.30 18.86 -25.17
N LEU A 808 16.99 17.84 -24.68
CA LEU A 808 17.92 17.92 -23.55
C LEU A 808 19.35 18.07 -24.07
N THR A 809 19.99 19.20 -23.70
CA THR A 809 21.33 19.58 -24.17
C THR A 809 22.30 19.90 -23.04
#